data_39461d6bf456be3f335b25b650873a79
#
_entry.id   39461d6bf456be3f335b25b650873a79
#
_cell.length_a   1.000
_cell.length_b   1.000
_cell.length_c   1.000
_cell.angle_alpha   90.00
_cell.angle_beta   90.00
_cell.angle_gamma   90.00
#
_symmetry.space_group_name_H-M   'P 1'
#
loop_
_entity.id
_entity.type
_entity.pdbx_description
1 polymer ?
#
loop_
_entity_poly.entity_id
_entity_poly.type
_entity_poly.pdbx_seq_one_letter_code
_entity_poly.pdbx_strand_id
1 'polypeptide(L)'
;VKDEFDWLYETYHEDPATGEKIPATIQYTIWSDVYRCAPKKRDLKKHPVNPDGCGSEIILWDVAVDKQTGQVKDIFTCPQCGETWKKTELSLVRSVPVVTNYVYIDPRKKKPRRAEHRVTDFELDRLREIESKEIPYWYPTDEMNKSSEMYIRSALHLRFIEKASDFYTKRNLWALARLWGEIKSIPEKQCRSIVQFSFTGIIAYVSKKQNFGGGGGGISGTLYIPSFQMEKNVRSVFERKAEKILELWRTWNPDKTRSMCTEGSATELNGLSDISIDYIFTDPPFGSNIFYGDCSFLWESWLQEFTDDSLEAVWNKSRKPSEGGKTLEDYKRLMAESFREMYRVLKPNRWATVVFSNSDDRVWKAIQDAAYEAGFIIYGGREFDKVQRSFKGIKGEKGQEKVISKDVLLNLHKPRVPQVRNRELKRIDDVEGYILHQIKMYFQYLSPEAPANERTVEAITRTIQRRVLEEGCSMQGFSAGFVSDVLHKACMNRSLVEHEGAWYTANGWLGEVIVQNEPSAVLWLTGLLSKKPQRFDEIDPLWKQAKLKGNYKGARGLEELLDEFFIQNTDGTYRVPDEHERQVLKGQEEERAIRECEQYLSGKKNLEPSVDEIFTWIEMLASRKKWNLILYLEQALSATLGWQELPEGKAASERLRYAKFATKKGKEKEVIGGEQPTLF
;
A
#
# COMPACT_ATOMS: atom_id res chain seq x y z
N VAL A 1 -17.44 36.13 -9.73
CA VAL A 1 -16.84 34.81 -9.42
C VAL A 1 -17.13 34.41 -7.98
N LYS A 2 -16.89 35.30 -6.99
CA LYS A 2 -17.01 34.97 -5.56
C LYS A 2 -18.43 34.51 -5.21
N ASP A 3 -19.45 35.24 -5.62
CA ASP A 3 -20.86 34.97 -5.26
C ASP A 3 -21.33 33.61 -5.79
N GLU A 4 -20.88 33.20 -6.99
CA GLU A 4 -21.21 31.91 -7.56
C GLU A 4 -20.54 30.75 -6.83
N PHE A 5 -19.28 30.92 -6.40
CA PHE A 5 -18.63 29.91 -5.55
C PHE A 5 -19.26 29.84 -4.16
N ASP A 6 -19.63 31.00 -3.58
CA ASP A 6 -20.29 31.04 -2.29
C ASP A 6 -21.62 30.29 -2.34
N TRP A 7 -22.43 30.48 -3.42
CA TRP A 7 -23.67 29.73 -3.64
C TRP A 7 -23.47 28.21 -3.72
N LEU A 8 -22.43 27.73 -4.43
CA LEU A 8 -22.17 26.30 -4.59
C LEU A 8 -21.82 25.59 -3.27
N TYR A 9 -21.20 26.30 -2.32
CA TYR A 9 -20.68 25.73 -1.07
C TYR A 9 -21.32 26.34 0.17
N GLU A 10 -22.49 26.93 0.05
CA GLU A 10 -23.23 27.50 1.16
C GLU A 10 -23.80 26.42 2.09
N THR A 11 -23.70 26.67 3.39
CA THR A 11 -24.35 25.91 4.46
C THR A 11 -24.56 26.81 5.69
N TYR A 12 -24.97 26.23 6.81
CA TYR A 12 -25.11 26.96 8.06
C TYR A 12 -24.58 26.16 9.27
N HIS A 13 -24.18 26.87 10.28
CA HIS A 13 -23.93 26.34 11.63
C HIS A 13 -25.15 26.65 12.49
N GLU A 14 -25.74 25.66 13.13
CA GLU A 14 -26.78 25.86 14.13
C GLU A 14 -26.13 25.97 15.50
N ASP A 15 -26.28 27.14 16.16
CA ASP A 15 -25.77 27.34 17.53
C ASP A 15 -26.56 26.44 18.49
N PRO A 16 -25.90 25.49 19.18
CA PRO A 16 -26.60 24.54 20.06
C PRO A 16 -27.32 25.21 21.23
N ALA A 17 -26.93 26.43 21.59
CA ALA A 17 -27.51 27.14 22.71
C ALA A 17 -28.75 27.99 22.35
N THR A 18 -28.80 28.49 21.10
CA THR A 18 -29.84 29.44 20.68
C THR A 18 -30.70 28.87 19.53
N GLY A 19 -30.24 27.86 18.82
CA GLY A 19 -30.87 27.36 17.59
C GLY A 19 -30.70 28.29 16.39
N GLU A 20 -29.91 29.38 16.53
CA GLU A 20 -29.68 30.35 15.47
C GLU A 20 -28.82 29.74 14.34
N LYS A 21 -29.23 29.96 13.09
CA LYS A 21 -28.51 29.53 11.90
C LYS A 21 -27.50 30.58 11.45
N ILE A 22 -26.22 30.31 11.65
CA ILE A 22 -25.10 31.16 11.29
C ILE A 22 -24.59 30.75 9.91
N PRO A 23 -24.49 31.66 8.91
CA PRO A 23 -23.95 31.33 7.59
C PRO A 23 -22.57 30.68 7.67
N ALA A 24 -22.35 29.64 6.88
CA ALA A 24 -21.13 28.84 6.88
C ALA A 24 -20.76 28.42 5.46
N THR A 25 -19.49 28.08 5.26
CA THR A 25 -18.97 27.63 3.97
C THR A 25 -18.43 26.21 4.07
N ILE A 26 -18.94 25.33 3.22
CA ILE A 26 -18.51 23.94 3.12
C ILE A 26 -17.02 23.87 2.74
N GLN A 27 -16.23 23.11 3.49
CA GLN A 27 -14.84 22.83 3.20
C GLN A 27 -14.70 21.50 2.43
N TYR A 28 -15.48 20.52 2.86
CA TYR A 28 -15.65 19.26 2.11
C TYR A 28 -16.95 18.57 2.52
N THR A 29 -17.45 17.73 1.62
CA THR A 29 -18.55 16.79 1.89
C THR A 29 -18.05 15.37 1.71
N ILE A 30 -18.37 14.48 2.66
CA ILE A 30 -18.10 13.06 2.53
C ILE A 30 -19.27 12.41 1.81
N TRP A 31 -18.95 11.67 0.75
CA TRP A 31 -19.90 10.86 0.01
C TRP A 31 -19.68 9.38 0.33
N SER A 32 -20.73 8.62 0.52
CA SER A 32 -20.75 7.21 0.79
C SER A 32 -21.38 6.43 -0.34
N ASP A 33 -20.79 5.30 -0.68
CA ASP A 33 -21.44 4.32 -1.55
C ASP A 33 -22.72 3.78 -0.90
N VAL A 34 -23.71 3.51 -1.74
CA VAL A 34 -24.97 2.82 -1.40
C VAL A 34 -25.02 1.52 -2.17
N TYR A 35 -25.20 0.43 -1.46
CA TYR A 35 -25.29 -0.92 -2.01
C TYR A 35 -26.72 -1.47 -1.90
N ARG A 36 -27.09 -2.36 -2.81
CA ARG A 36 -28.35 -3.10 -2.73
C ARG A 36 -28.13 -4.38 -1.95
N CYS A 37 -28.96 -4.65 -0.94
CA CYS A 37 -28.95 -5.89 -0.16
C CYS A 37 -29.48 -7.07 -1.00
N ALA A 38 -28.71 -7.43 -2.02
CA ALA A 38 -28.94 -8.59 -2.88
C ALA A 38 -27.62 -8.99 -3.51
N PRO A 39 -27.22 -10.29 -3.43
CA PRO A 39 -25.94 -10.72 -3.96
C PRO A 39 -25.87 -10.52 -5.48
N LYS A 40 -24.67 -10.27 -5.98
CA LYS A 40 -24.40 -10.29 -7.42
C LYS A 40 -24.63 -11.71 -7.96
N LYS A 41 -25.22 -11.84 -9.14
CA LYS A 41 -25.44 -13.15 -9.80
C LYS A 41 -24.19 -14.06 -9.82
N ARG A 42 -23.01 -13.45 -9.83
CA ARG A 42 -21.71 -14.14 -9.86
C ARG A 42 -21.37 -14.81 -8.52
N ASP A 43 -21.88 -14.27 -7.44
CA ASP A 43 -21.54 -14.67 -6.06
C ASP A 43 -22.55 -15.68 -5.50
N LEU A 44 -23.72 -15.85 -6.10
CA LEU A 44 -24.74 -16.87 -5.75
C LEU A 44 -24.20 -18.29 -5.73
N LYS A 45 -23.18 -18.61 -6.55
CA LYS A 45 -22.52 -19.92 -6.56
C LYS A 45 -21.58 -20.13 -5.36
N LYS A 46 -21.12 -19.04 -4.75
CA LYS A 46 -20.18 -19.07 -3.61
C LYS A 46 -20.88 -18.96 -2.25
N HIS A 47 -22.05 -18.35 -2.21
CA HIS A 47 -22.80 -18.07 -0.99
C HIS A 47 -24.26 -18.51 -1.13
N PRO A 48 -24.54 -19.82 -0.99
CA PRO A 48 -25.90 -20.35 -1.15
C PRO A 48 -26.84 -20.04 0.03
N VAL A 49 -26.36 -19.38 1.09
CA VAL A 49 -27.08 -19.32 2.37
C VAL A 49 -28.23 -18.31 2.38
N ASN A 50 -28.18 -17.25 1.57
CA ASN A 50 -29.30 -16.33 1.42
C ASN A 50 -29.25 -15.62 0.06
N PRO A 51 -29.75 -16.26 -1.01
CA PRO A 51 -29.59 -15.77 -2.38
C PRO A 51 -30.34 -14.46 -2.66
N ASP A 52 -31.33 -14.11 -1.86
CA ASP A 52 -32.28 -13.07 -2.25
C ASP A 52 -32.06 -11.71 -1.55
N GLY A 53 -31.44 -11.66 -0.37
CA GLY A 53 -31.38 -10.44 0.41
C GLY A 53 -32.76 -9.77 0.56
N CYS A 54 -32.88 -8.63 1.21
CA CYS A 54 -34.17 -7.92 1.32
C CYS A 54 -34.37 -6.86 0.24
N GLY A 55 -33.42 -6.66 -0.68
CA GLY A 55 -33.48 -5.66 -1.75
C GLY A 55 -33.30 -4.19 -1.29
N SER A 56 -33.21 -3.94 0.01
CA SER A 56 -33.07 -2.58 0.56
C SER A 56 -31.74 -1.95 0.20
N GLU A 57 -31.68 -0.62 0.21
CA GLU A 57 -30.44 0.13 0.05
C GLU A 57 -29.71 0.25 1.37
N ILE A 58 -28.39 0.03 1.32
CA ILE A 58 -27.48 0.09 2.47
C ILE A 58 -26.48 1.22 2.24
N ILE A 59 -26.57 2.28 3.05
CA ILE A 59 -25.56 3.35 3.05
C ILE A 59 -24.34 2.81 3.81
N LEU A 60 -23.22 2.64 3.11
CA LEU A 60 -22.02 2.01 3.67
C LEU A 60 -21.47 2.78 4.88
N TRP A 61 -21.56 4.11 4.88
CA TRP A 61 -21.16 4.97 6.00
C TRP A 61 -21.83 4.60 7.32
N ASP A 62 -23.10 4.24 7.28
CA ASP A 62 -23.90 3.99 8.48
C ASP A 62 -23.64 2.62 9.11
N VAL A 63 -23.21 1.65 8.29
CA VAL A 63 -23.07 0.24 8.71
C VAL A 63 -21.61 -0.22 8.83
N ALA A 64 -20.70 0.36 8.07
CA ALA A 64 -19.30 -0.10 7.99
C ALA A 64 -18.31 0.83 8.68
N VAL A 65 -18.62 2.12 8.89
CA VAL A 65 -17.70 3.04 9.55
C VAL A 65 -17.86 2.96 11.05
N ASP A 66 -16.78 2.64 11.73
CA ASP A 66 -16.69 2.82 13.16
C ASP A 66 -16.51 4.30 13.48
N LYS A 67 -17.53 4.91 14.09
CA LYS A 67 -17.58 6.36 14.32
C LYS A 67 -16.55 6.88 15.34
N GLN A 68 -15.97 5.97 16.15
CA GLN A 68 -14.98 6.33 17.16
C GLN A 68 -13.56 6.20 16.63
N THR A 69 -13.27 5.14 15.88
CA THR A 69 -11.94 4.85 15.36
C THR A 69 -11.73 5.34 13.93
N GLY A 70 -12.81 5.65 13.19
CA GLY A 70 -12.78 5.95 11.76
C GLY A 70 -12.41 4.75 10.88
N GLN A 71 -12.28 3.57 11.47
CA GLN A 71 -11.97 2.36 10.70
C GLN A 71 -13.17 1.87 9.90
N VAL A 72 -12.90 1.36 8.72
CA VAL A 72 -13.92 0.79 7.84
C VAL A 72 -13.90 -0.73 7.97
N LYS A 73 -15.03 -1.32 8.34
CA LYS A 73 -15.20 -2.78 8.44
C LYS A 73 -15.30 -3.38 7.05
N ASP A 74 -14.62 -4.48 6.81
CA ASP A 74 -14.75 -5.26 5.57
C ASP A 74 -16.09 -6.01 5.47
N ILE A 75 -16.67 -6.34 6.62
CA ILE A 75 -17.93 -7.06 6.76
C ILE A 75 -18.91 -6.18 7.53
N PHE A 76 -20.12 -6.04 7.02
CA PHE A 76 -21.18 -5.23 7.62
C PHE A 76 -22.54 -5.94 7.52
N THR A 77 -23.50 -5.51 8.35
CA THR A 77 -24.82 -6.11 8.46
C THR A 77 -25.87 -5.17 7.84
N CYS A 78 -26.77 -5.74 7.06
CA CYS A 78 -27.93 -5.01 6.55
C CYS A 78 -28.84 -4.60 7.72
N PRO A 79 -29.17 -3.30 7.87
CA PRO A 79 -29.99 -2.84 8.98
C PRO A 79 -31.44 -3.33 8.90
N GLN A 80 -31.91 -3.73 7.70
CA GLN A 80 -33.29 -4.11 7.48
C GLN A 80 -33.55 -5.61 7.77
N CYS A 81 -32.66 -6.50 7.28
CA CYS A 81 -32.88 -7.96 7.38
C CYS A 81 -31.86 -8.68 8.28
N GLY A 82 -30.82 -7.99 8.77
CA GLY A 82 -29.78 -8.60 9.60
C GLY A 82 -28.74 -9.44 8.85
N GLU A 83 -28.84 -9.56 7.53
CA GLU A 83 -27.90 -10.32 6.72
C GLU A 83 -26.53 -9.65 6.68
N THR A 84 -25.46 -10.44 6.67
CA THR A 84 -24.08 -9.96 6.74
C THR A 84 -23.37 -10.08 5.39
N TRP A 85 -22.75 -8.99 4.92
CA TRP A 85 -22.17 -8.89 3.60
C TRP A 85 -20.75 -8.35 3.62
N LYS A 86 -19.98 -8.76 2.60
CA LYS A 86 -18.78 -8.01 2.14
C LYS A 86 -19.18 -7.08 1.02
N LYS A 87 -18.53 -5.91 0.96
CA LYS A 87 -18.76 -4.93 -0.10
C LYS A 87 -18.67 -5.52 -1.52
N THR A 88 -17.77 -6.48 -1.74
CA THR A 88 -17.55 -7.14 -3.04
C THR A 88 -18.69 -8.05 -3.46
N GLU A 89 -19.56 -8.43 -2.56
CA GLU A 89 -20.68 -9.34 -2.80
C GLU A 89 -21.94 -8.60 -3.27
N LEU A 90 -21.97 -7.27 -3.09
CA LEU A 90 -23.11 -6.43 -3.38
C LEU A 90 -22.92 -5.55 -4.62
N SER A 91 -24.02 -5.13 -5.25
CA SER A 91 -24.02 -4.19 -6.36
C SER A 91 -24.10 -2.76 -5.84
N LEU A 92 -23.21 -1.90 -6.35
CA LEU A 92 -23.27 -0.46 -6.13
C LEU A 92 -24.50 0.12 -6.84
N VAL A 93 -25.27 0.95 -6.15
CA VAL A 93 -26.45 1.63 -6.69
C VAL A 93 -26.10 3.08 -7.07
N ARG A 94 -25.51 3.80 -6.13
CA ARG A 94 -25.12 5.22 -6.27
C ARG A 94 -24.21 5.62 -5.11
N SER A 95 -23.77 6.89 -5.11
CA SER A 95 -23.15 7.51 -3.93
C SER A 95 -24.07 8.61 -3.40
N VAL A 96 -24.06 8.81 -2.08
CA VAL A 96 -24.85 9.85 -1.39
C VAL A 96 -23.96 10.66 -0.45
N PRO A 97 -24.23 11.97 -0.28
CA PRO A 97 -23.53 12.78 0.70
C PRO A 97 -23.99 12.40 2.11
N VAL A 98 -23.05 12.29 3.06
CA VAL A 98 -23.33 11.81 4.42
C VAL A 98 -22.89 12.76 5.53
N VAL A 99 -21.77 13.46 5.36
CA VAL A 99 -21.25 14.42 6.35
C VAL A 99 -20.73 15.65 5.64
N THR A 100 -21.07 16.81 6.17
CA THR A 100 -20.54 18.11 5.72
C THR A 100 -19.61 18.67 6.78
N ASN A 101 -18.38 19.01 6.37
CA ASN A 101 -17.42 19.79 7.17
C ASN A 101 -17.39 21.22 6.64
N TYR A 102 -17.49 22.18 7.53
CA TYR A 102 -17.65 23.59 7.16
C TYR A 102 -16.91 24.53 8.12
N VAL A 103 -16.76 25.78 7.67
CA VAL A 103 -16.23 26.89 8.46
C VAL A 103 -17.30 27.95 8.60
N TYR A 104 -17.48 28.45 9.82
CA TYR A 104 -18.33 29.60 10.16
C TYR A 104 -17.56 30.62 10.99
N ILE A 105 -18.03 31.86 11.03
CA ILE A 105 -17.49 32.89 11.92
C ILE A 105 -18.23 32.83 13.23
N ASP A 106 -17.55 32.43 14.30
CA ASP A 106 -18.14 32.45 15.66
C ASP A 106 -18.56 33.89 16.04
N PRO A 107 -19.86 34.15 16.25
CA PRO A 107 -20.34 35.51 16.52
C PRO A 107 -19.73 36.13 17.80
N ARG A 108 -19.42 35.28 18.79
CA ARG A 108 -18.88 35.72 20.10
C ARG A 108 -17.40 36.01 20.01
N LYS A 109 -16.64 35.24 19.25
CA LYS A 109 -15.18 35.36 19.16
C LYS A 109 -14.69 36.08 17.89
N LYS A 110 -15.59 36.34 16.94
CA LYS A 110 -15.27 36.94 15.64
C LYS A 110 -14.12 36.24 14.90
N LYS A 111 -13.98 34.91 15.09
CA LYS A 111 -12.92 34.09 14.51
C LYS A 111 -13.52 32.90 13.74
N PRO A 112 -12.85 32.43 12.67
CA PRO A 112 -13.30 31.26 11.94
C PRO A 112 -13.18 30.01 12.83
N ARG A 113 -14.23 29.19 12.81
CA ARG A 113 -14.29 27.88 13.45
C ARG A 113 -14.71 26.82 12.48
N ARG A 114 -14.18 25.62 12.66
CA ARG A 114 -14.59 24.42 11.92
C ARG A 114 -15.57 23.61 12.74
N ALA A 115 -16.57 23.09 12.05
CA ALA A 115 -17.52 22.13 12.59
C ALA A 115 -17.91 21.12 11.50
N GLU A 116 -18.64 20.09 11.90
CA GLU A 116 -19.21 19.12 10.99
C GLU A 116 -20.58 18.66 11.49
N HIS A 117 -21.44 18.26 10.55
CA HIS A 117 -22.73 17.67 10.83
C HIS A 117 -23.10 16.62 9.76
N ARG A 118 -24.10 15.80 10.05
CA ARG A 118 -24.76 14.99 9.02
C ARG A 118 -25.36 15.93 7.98
N VAL A 119 -25.29 15.52 6.70
CA VAL A 119 -25.91 16.32 5.62
C VAL A 119 -27.36 16.61 5.98
N THR A 120 -27.74 17.88 5.88
CA THR A 120 -29.07 18.41 6.20
C THR A 120 -29.96 18.53 4.96
N ASP A 121 -31.25 18.70 5.13
CA ASP A 121 -32.18 18.93 4.02
C ASP A 121 -31.80 20.19 3.21
N PHE A 122 -31.29 21.24 3.87
CA PHE A 122 -30.80 22.43 3.19
C PHE A 122 -29.73 22.13 2.15
N GLU A 123 -28.74 21.31 2.52
CA GLU A 123 -27.65 20.92 1.62
C GLU A 123 -28.15 19.95 0.52
N LEU A 124 -29.08 19.06 0.86
CA LEU A 124 -29.72 18.19 -0.13
C LEU A 124 -30.53 18.98 -1.16
N ASP A 125 -31.28 20.00 -0.71
CA ASP A 125 -32.04 20.88 -1.62
C ASP A 125 -31.10 21.69 -2.50
N ARG A 126 -29.98 22.19 -1.96
CA ARG A 126 -28.93 22.86 -2.73
C ARG A 126 -28.32 21.93 -3.78
N LEU A 127 -28.03 20.69 -3.44
CA LEU A 127 -27.53 19.70 -4.39
C LEU A 127 -28.57 19.39 -5.47
N ARG A 128 -29.87 19.25 -5.13
CA ARG A 128 -30.96 19.07 -6.13
C ARG A 128 -31.04 20.26 -7.06
N GLU A 129 -30.92 21.48 -6.53
CA GLU A 129 -30.91 22.70 -7.34
C GLU A 129 -29.72 22.69 -8.32
N ILE A 130 -28.49 22.33 -7.85
CA ILE A 130 -27.31 22.20 -8.72
C ILE A 130 -27.54 21.14 -9.80
N GLU A 131 -28.10 19.99 -9.45
CA GLU A 131 -28.37 18.90 -10.39
C GLU A 131 -29.42 19.29 -11.46
N SER A 132 -30.36 20.16 -11.12
CA SER A 132 -31.44 20.60 -12.06
C SER A 132 -30.98 21.64 -13.09
N LYS A 133 -29.89 22.37 -12.82
CA LYS A 133 -29.40 23.45 -13.68
C LYS A 133 -28.31 22.94 -14.63
N GLU A 134 -28.22 23.50 -15.82
CA GLU A 134 -27.10 23.29 -16.73
C GLU A 134 -25.91 24.12 -16.30
N ILE A 135 -24.70 23.57 -16.48
CA ILE A 135 -23.44 24.29 -16.23
C ILE A 135 -23.24 25.26 -17.41
N PRO A 136 -23.22 26.60 -17.19
CA PRO A 136 -23.12 27.55 -18.29
C PRO A 136 -21.70 27.77 -18.82
N TYR A 137 -20.76 26.91 -18.43
CA TYR A 137 -19.33 26.98 -18.78
C TYR A 137 -18.90 25.70 -19.46
N TRP A 138 -17.88 25.79 -20.29
CA TRP A 138 -17.25 24.62 -20.87
C TRP A 138 -16.57 23.75 -19.82
N TYR A 139 -16.69 22.46 -19.97
CA TYR A 139 -15.97 21.41 -19.21
C TYR A 139 -15.74 20.19 -20.11
N PRO A 140 -14.76 19.32 -19.81
CA PRO A 140 -14.43 18.17 -20.64
C PRO A 140 -15.53 17.10 -20.58
N THR A 141 -15.92 16.60 -21.75
CA THR A 141 -16.86 15.49 -21.92
C THR A 141 -16.24 14.31 -22.66
N ASP A 142 -14.91 14.30 -22.78
CA ASP A 142 -14.15 13.27 -23.46
C ASP A 142 -14.44 11.91 -22.83
N GLU A 143 -14.72 10.91 -23.69
CA GLU A 143 -15.02 9.55 -23.25
C GLU A 143 -13.74 8.77 -22.99
N MET A 144 -13.71 8.00 -21.91
CA MET A 144 -12.64 7.05 -21.66
C MET A 144 -12.75 5.83 -22.57
N ASN A 145 -11.62 5.38 -23.07
CA ASN A 145 -11.56 4.11 -23.78
C ASN A 145 -11.88 2.96 -22.81
N LYS A 146 -13.04 2.31 -23.00
CA LYS A 146 -13.52 1.21 -22.14
C LYS A 146 -12.65 -0.06 -22.21
N SER A 147 -11.82 -0.19 -23.25
CA SER A 147 -10.81 -1.25 -23.35
C SER A 147 -9.46 -0.89 -22.72
N SER A 148 -9.30 0.34 -22.23
CA SER A 148 -8.04 0.76 -21.61
C SER A 148 -7.75 -0.03 -20.32
N GLU A 149 -6.49 -0.26 -20.08
CA GLU A 149 -6.04 -1.13 -18.97
C GLU A 149 -6.48 -0.58 -17.61
N MET A 150 -6.37 0.74 -17.40
CA MET A 150 -6.74 1.34 -16.11
C MET A 150 -8.25 1.47 -15.94
N TYR A 151 -9.02 1.58 -17.02
CA TYR A 151 -10.48 1.51 -16.95
C TYR A 151 -10.94 0.16 -16.40
N ILE A 152 -10.38 -0.93 -16.96
CA ILE A 152 -10.71 -2.30 -16.56
C ILE A 152 -10.22 -2.58 -15.13
N ARG A 153 -8.96 -2.30 -14.82
CA ARG A 153 -8.34 -2.57 -13.51
C ARG A 153 -8.97 -1.79 -12.35
N SER A 154 -9.39 -0.56 -12.62
CA SER A 154 -10.07 0.28 -11.62
C SER A 154 -11.57 0.01 -11.55
N ALA A 155 -12.08 -0.90 -12.39
CA ALA A 155 -13.49 -1.25 -12.49
C ALA A 155 -14.40 0.01 -12.62
N LEU A 156 -14.00 0.97 -13.46
CA LEU A 156 -14.68 2.25 -13.59
C LEU A 156 -16.12 2.11 -14.08
N HIS A 157 -16.41 1.08 -14.90
CA HIS A 157 -17.77 0.74 -15.33
C HIS A 157 -18.71 0.41 -14.15
N LEU A 158 -18.18 -0.15 -13.05
CA LEU A 158 -18.97 -0.41 -11.83
C LEU A 158 -19.14 0.85 -10.97
N ARG A 159 -18.43 1.92 -11.32
CA ARG A 159 -18.46 3.22 -10.63
C ARG A 159 -19.21 4.30 -11.41
N PHE A 160 -19.84 3.91 -12.52
CA PHE A 160 -20.55 4.82 -13.43
C PHE A 160 -19.67 5.95 -13.97
N ILE A 161 -18.41 5.63 -14.27
CA ILE A 161 -17.43 6.56 -14.84
C ILE A 161 -17.23 6.15 -16.31
N GLU A 162 -17.65 6.97 -17.23
CA GLU A 162 -17.49 6.74 -18.68
C GLU A 162 -16.71 7.88 -19.36
N LYS A 163 -16.77 9.08 -18.82
CA LYS A 163 -16.14 10.28 -19.37
C LYS A 163 -15.49 11.15 -18.28
N ALA A 164 -14.69 12.12 -18.70
CA ALA A 164 -13.93 12.98 -17.82
C ALA A 164 -14.78 13.70 -16.76
N SER A 165 -15.96 14.21 -17.15
CA SER A 165 -16.89 14.87 -16.22
C SER A 165 -17.42 13.96 -15.12
N ASP A 166 -17.49 12.64 -15.34
CA ASP A 166 -18.05 11.71 -14.36
C ASP A 166 -17.14 11.52 -13.13
N PHE A 167 -15.87 11.90 -13.24
CA PHE A 167 -14.95 11.92 -12.10
C PHE A 167 -15.26 12.98 -11.06
N TYR A 168 -16.21 13.88 -11.32
CA TYR A 168 -16.58 14.97 -10.43
C TYR A 168 -18.04 14.85 -9.99
N THR A 169 -18.37 15.44 -8.85
CA THR A 169 -19.75 15.80 -8.55
C THR A 169 -20.12 17.01 -9.43
N LYS A 170 -21.40 17.20 -9.72
CA LYS A 170 -21.82 18.32 -10.55
C LYS A 170 -21.44 19.67 -9.94
N ARG A 171 -21.49 19.79 -8.61
CA ARG A 171 -21.02 20.95 -7.86
C ARG A 171 -19.55 21.28 -8.14
N ASN A 172 -18.67 20.30 -7.99
CA ASN A 172 -17.24 20.49 -8.23
C ASN A 172 -16.93 20.69 -9.72
N LEU A 173 -17.65 19.99 -10.61
CA LEU A 173 -17.51 20.19 -12.05
C LEU A 173 -17.87 21.63 -12.44
N TRP A 174 -18.98 22.16 -11.90
CA TRP A 174 -19.38 23.55 -12.13
C TRP A 174 -18.32 24.55 -11.65
N ALA A 175 -17.84 24.37 -10.42
CA ALA A 175 -16.79 25.21 -9.87
C ALA A 175 -15.49 25.17 -10.70
N LEU A 176 -15.08 23.98 -11.15
CA LEU A 176 -13.93 23.82 -12.03
C LEU A 176 -14.15 24.47 -13.41
N ALA A 177 -15.31 24.27 -14.02
CA ALA A 177 -15.66 24.86 -15.31
C ALA A 177 -15.63 26.39 -15.26
N ARG A 178 -16.20 26.97 -14.20
CA ARG A 178 -16.15 28.41 -13.96
C ARG A 178 -14.72 28.92 -13.80
N LEU A 179 -13.93 28.25 -12.98
CA LEU A 179 -12.53 28.61 -12.74
C LEU A 179 -11.71 28.50 -14.03
N TRP A 180 -11.91 27.44 -14.81
CA TRP A 180 -11.23 27.25 -16.08
C TRP A 180 -11.55 28.36 -17.09
N GLY A 181 -12.82 28.77 -17.18
CA GLY A 181 -13.24 29.90 -18.03
C GLY A 181 -12.51 31.19 -17.66
N GLU A 182 -12.39 31.51 -16.37
CA GLU A 182 -11.63 32.67 -15.90
C GLU A 182 -10.14 32.58 -16.26
N ILE A 183 -9.55 31.39 -16.07
CA ILE A 183 -8.13 31.16 -16.40
C ILE A 183 -7.87 31.38 -17.90
N LYS A 184 -8.76 30.88 -18.74
CA LYS A 184 -8.64 31.04 -20.20
C LYS A 184 -8.80 32.50 -20.63
N SER A 185 -9.53 33.34 -19.90
CA SER A 185 -9.73 34.75 -20.17
C SER A 185 -8.52 35.64 -19.80
N ILE A 186 -7.52 35.11 -19.08
CA ILE A 186 -6.29 35.85 -18.71
C ILE A 186 -5.51 36.18 -20.00
N PRO A 187 -5.34 37.46 -20.36
CA PRO A 187 -4.73 37.83 -21.64
C PRO A 187 -3.22 37.54 -21.68
N GLU A 188 -2.54 37.76 -20.57
CA GLU A 188 -1.08 37.60 -20.51
C GLU A 188 -0.72 36.11 -20.39
N LYS A 189 0.04 35.58 -21.39
CA LYS A 189 0.34 34.16 -21.57
C LYS A 189 1.08 33.56 -20.36
N GLN A 190 2.04 34.30 -19.81
CA GLN A 190 2.88 33.78 -18.72
C GLN A 190 2.06 33.65 -17.42
N CYS A 191 1.26 34.66 -17.09
CA CYS A 191 0.33 34.60 -15.96
C CYS A 191 -0.70 33.48 -16.14
N ARG A 192 -1.28 33.37 -17.34
CA ARG A 192 -2.22 32.28 -17.64
C ARG A 192 -1.59 30.91 -17.43
N SER A 193 -0.35 30.69 -17.90
CA SER A 193 0.35 29.40 -17.72
C SER A 193 0.59 29.07 -16.24
N ILE A 194 0.96 30.04 -15.40
CA ILE A 194 1.16 29.86 -13.97
C ILE A 194 -0.14 29.47 -13.28
N VAL A 195 -1.23 30.16 -13.65
CA VAL A 195 -2.54 29.89 -13.06
C VAL A 195 -3.12 28.54 -13.56
N GLN A 196 -2.88 28.19 -14.84
CA GLN A 196 -3.19 26.86 -15.37
C GLN A 196 -2.42 25.76 -14.62
N PHE A 197 -1.15 25.96 -14.33
CA PHE A 197 -0.35 25.04 -13.53
C PHE A 197 -0.92 24.86 -12.10
N SER A 198 -1.42 25.95 -11.50
CA SER A 198 -2.14 25.86 -10.23
C SER A 198 -3.42 25.04 -10.33
N PHE A 199 -4.17 25.21 -11.42
CA PHE A 199 -5.39 24.48 -11.70
C PHE A 199 -5.12 22.98 -11.92
N THR A 200 -4.14 22.60 -12.74
CA THR A 200 -3.78 21.19 -12.96
C THR A 200 -3.40 20.50 -11.67
N GLY A 201 -2.80 21.24 -10.72
CA GLY A 201 -2.43 20.73 -9.40
C GLY A 201 -3.61 20.39 -8.47
N ILE A 202 -4.84 20.78 -8.81
CA ILE A 202 -6.03 20.49 -7.99
C ILE A 202 -7.00 19.49 -8.61
N ILE A 203 -6.97 19.25 -9.91
CA ILE A 203 -7.94 18.45 -10.69
C ILE A 203 -8.26 17.12 -9.99
N ALA A 204 -7.23 16.35 -9.64
CA ALA A 204 -7.44 15.07 -8.98
C ALA A 204 -7.86 15.23 -7.50
N TYR A 205 -7.45 16.31 -6.82
CA TYR A 205 -7.76 16.54 -5.40
C TYR A 205 -9.21 16.90 -5.13
N VAL A 206 -9.90 17.44 -6.13
CA VAL A 206 -11.31 17.82 -6.04
C VAL A 206 -12.23 16.85 -6.79
N SER A 207 -11.67 15.73 -7.27
CA SER A 207 -12.41 14.65 -7.95
C SER A 207 -12.91 13.59 -6.96
N LYS A 208 -13.77 12.70 -7.44
CA LYS A 208 -14.24 11.50 -6.71
C LYS A 208 -13.10 10.51 -6.37
N LYS A 209 -11.91 10.69 -6.95
CA LYS A 209 -10.70 9.90 -6.58
C LYS A 209 -10.21 10.20 -5.17
N GLN A 210 -10.57 11.34 -4.60
CA GLN A 210 -10.11 11.74 -3.27
C GLN A 210 -10.74 10.85 -2.20
N ASN A 211 -9.92 10.07 -1.51
CA ASN A 211 -10.35 9.17 -0.45
C ASN A 211 -10.52 9.89 0.90
N PHE A 212 -11.51 9.49 1.67
CA PHE A 212 -11.66 9.82 3.08
C PHE A 212 -11.22 8.63 3.94
N GLY A 213 -10.43 8.88 4.99
CA GLY A 213 -10.03 7.83 5.96
C GLY A 213 -8.73 7.06 5.65
N GLY A 214 -7.95 7.51 4.69
CA GLY A 214 -6.63 6.94 4.40
C GLY A 214 -5.51 7.93 4.66
N GLY A 215 -5.04 8.08 5.89
CA GLY A 215 -3.80 8.81 6.20
C GLY A 215 -3.69 10.23 5.62
N GLY A 216 -4.70 11.07 5.80
CA GLY A 216 -4.70 12.45 5.31
C GLY A 216 -5.43 12.71 4.00
N GLY A 217 -6.25 11.78 3.53
CA GLY A 217 -7.08 11.95 2.34
C GLY A 217 -6.28 12.02 1.03
N GLY A 218 -5.22 11.21 0.94
CA GLY A 218 -4.35 11.14 -0.24
C GLY A 218 -5.09 10.60 -1.48
N ILE A 219 -4.62 11.00 -2.65
CA ILE A 219 -5.09 10.46 -3.94
C ILE A 219 -4.48 9.06 -4.08
N SER A 220 -5.31 8.03 -4.19
CA SER A 220 -4.82 6.72 -4.58
C SER A 220 -4.26 6.77 -6.00
N GLY A 221 -3.07 6.24 -6.21
CA GLY A 221 -2.20 6.48 -7.36
C GLY A 221 -2.65 5.99 -8.73
N THR A 222 -3.95 5.67 -8.92
CA THR A 222 -4.52 5.21 -10.18
C THR A 222 -5.90 5.83 -10.40
N LEU A 223 -6.70 5.34 -11.34
CA LEU A 223 -8.07 5.82 -11.57
C LEU A 223 -9.10 5.25 -10.56
N TYR A 224 -8.64 4.67 -9.46
CA TYR A 224 -9.48 4.07 -8.44
C TYR A 224 -10.41 5.10 -7.76
N ILE A 225 -11.70 4.77 -7.68
CA ILE A 225 -12.71 5.55 -6.97
C ILE A 225 -13.01 4.86 -5.64
N PRO A 226 -12.72 5.51 -4.50
CA PRO A 226 -12.97 4.95 -3.17
C PRO A 226 -14.46 4.92 -2.83
N SER A 227 -14.84 4.08 -1.86
CA SER A 227 -16.22 4.01 -1.38
C SER A 227 -16.62 5.18 -0.50
N PHE A 228 -15.63 5.85 0.11
CA PHE A 228 -15.81 7.10 0.82
C PHE A 228 -15.01 8.19 0.11
N GLN A 229 -15.73 9.07 -0.57
CA GLN A 229 -15.15 10.13 -1.37
C GLN A 229 -15.19 11.44 -0.59
N MET A 230 -14.13 12.21 -0.67
CA MET A 230 -14.07 13.54 -0.05
C MET A 230 -14.19 14.62 -1.13
N GLU A 231 -15.37 15.16 -1.33
CA GLU A 231 -15.64 16.28 -2.22
C GLU A 231 -15.17 17.58 -1.57
N LYS A 232 -14.00 18.05 -1.92
CA LYS A 232 -13.40 19.27 -1.37
C LYS A 232 -13.91 20.52 -2.10
N ASN A 233 -13.98 21.63 -1.37
CA ASN A 233 -14.30 22.94 -1.95
C ASN A 233 -13.19 23.36 -2.93
N VAL A 234 -13.54 23.47 -4.21
CA VAL A 234 -12.61 23.79 -5.31
C VAL A 234 -11.89 25.10 -5.08
N ARG A 235 -12.62 26.15 -4.65
CA ARG A 235 -12.05 27.47 -4.40
C ARG A 235 -10.97 27.42 -3.31
N SER A 236 -11.30 26.85 -2.16
CA SER A 236 -10.35 26.77 -1.02
C SER A 236 -9.11 25.95 -1.34
N VAL A 237 -9.25 24.90 -2.18
CA VAL A 237 -8.11 24.08 -2.61
C VAL A 237 -7.26 24.83 -3.62
N PHE A 238 -7.89 25.55 -4.55
CA PHE A 238 -7.20 26.34 -5.56
C PHE A 238 -6.43 27.52 -4.95
N GLU A 239 -7.05 28.31 -4.07
CA GLU A 239 -6.40 29.42 -3.39
C GLU A 239 -5.14 28.98 -2.66
N ARG A 240 -5.21 27.92 -1.87
CA ARG A 240 -4.03 27.37 -1.18
C ARG A 240 -2.94 26.85 -2.12
N LYS A 241 -3.32 26.29 -3.27
CA LYS A 241 -2.36 25.82 -4.27
C LYS A 241 -1.68 26.99 -4.96
N ALA A 242 -2.46 28.01 -5.34
CA ALA A 242 -1.97 29.21 -5.97
C ALA A 242 -1.01 30.00 -5.06
N GLU A 243 -1.36 30.14 -3.77
CA GLU A 243 -0.48 30.77 -2.77
C GLU A 243 0.89 30.10 -2.69
N LYS A 244 0.92 28.75 -2.61
CA LYS A 244 2.18 28.00 -2.57
C LYS A 244 3.01 28.18 -3.85
N ILE A 245 2.38 28.24 -5.00
CA ILE A 245 3.07 28.44 -6.27
C ILE A 245 3.62 29.88 -6.37
N LEU A 246 2.85 30.86 -5.91
CA LEU A 246 3.30 32.24 -5.82
C LEU A 246 4.47 32.42 -4.84
N GLU A 247 4.43 31.74 -3.70
CA GLU A 247 5.54 31.74 -2.73
C GLU A 247 6.81 31.15 -3.37
N LEU A 248 6.69 29.97 -4.03
CA LEU A 248 7.80 29.39 -4.77
C LEU A 248 8.33 30.34 -5.83
N TRP A 249 7.45 30.99 -6.60
CA TRP A 249 7.82 31.92 -7.66
C TRP A 249 8.58 33.15 -7.12
N ARG A 250 8.19 33.67 -5.96
CA ARG A 250 8.88 34.79 -5.28
C ARG A 250 10.27 34.42 -4.80
N THR A 251 10.48 33.16 -4.44
CA THR A 251 11.78 32.64 -3.94
C THR A 251 12.66 32.11 -5.07
N TRP A 252 12.08 31.84 -6.22
CA TRP A 252 12.83 31.34 -7.37
C TRP A 252 13.68 32.45 -7.99
N ASN A 253 14.98 32.16 -8.12
CA ASN A 253 15.89 33.01 -8.88
C ASN A 253 16.25 32.30 -10.20
N PRO A 254 15.62 32.68 -11.33
CA PRO A 254 15.84 32.04 -12.63
C PRO A 254 17.28 32.19 -13.14
N ASP A 255 18.00 33.22 -12.69
CA ASP A 255 19.37 33.46 -13.12
C ASP A 255 20.38 32.43 -12.58
N LYS A 256 20.03 31.69 -11.54
CA LYS A 256 20.88 30.67 -10.94
C LYS A 256 20.59 29.24 -11.45
N THR A 257 19.50 29.02 -12.14
CA THR A 257 19.11 27.69 -12.64
C THR A 257 19.03 27.70 -14.16
N ARG A 258 19.85 26.87 -14.80
CA ARG A 258 19.73 26.58 -16.23
C ARG A 258 19.00 25.24 -16.36
N SER A 259 17.70 25.30 -16.56
CA SER A 259 16.88 24.11 -16.81
C SER A 259 16.06 24.31 -18.07
N MET A 260 15.89 23.24 -18.84
CA MET A 260 15.01 23.17 -19.98
C MET A 260 14.06 22.00 -19.79
N CYS A 261 12.77 22.25 -19.96
CA CYS A 261 11.75 21.23 -19.99
C CYS A 261 11.20 21.17 -21.41
N THR A 262 11.23 19.98 -22.01
CA THR A 262 10.71 19.73 -23.36
C THR A 262 9.73 18.57 -23.33
N GLU A 263 8.77 18.59 -24.21
CA GLU A 263 7.88 17.49 -24.50
C GLU A 263 8.41 16.71 -25.70
N GLY A 264 8.31 15.36 -25.62
CA GLY A 264 8.75 14.49 -26.71
C GLY A 264 8.81 13.04 -26.28
N SER A 265 9.01 12.14 -27.24
CA SER A 265 9.22 10.72 -26.99
C SER A 265 10.67 10.44 -26.63
N ALA A 266 10.90 9.55 -25.67
CA ALA A 266 12.24 9.04 -25.36
C ALA A 266 12.82 8.18 -26.51
N THR A 267 11.98 7.73 -27.47
CA THR A 267 12.43 7.00 -28.67
C THR A 267 13.02 7.93 -29.72
N GLU A 268 12.81 9.26 -29.59
CA GLU A 268 13.27 10.29 -30.53
C GLU A 268 13.65 11.57 -29.79
N LEU A 269 14.89 11.68 -29.34
CA LEU A 269 15.39 12.89 -28.66
C LEU A 269 15.87 13.96 -29.67
N ASN A 270 14.97 14.34 -30.58
CA ASN A 270 15.29 15.22 -31.73
C ASN A 270 15.83 16.59 -31.35
N GLY A 271 15.56 17.10 -30.15
CA GLY A 271 16.07 18.35 -29.64
C GLY A 271 17.49 18.28 -29.07
N LEU A 272 18.10 17.09 -28.98
CA LEU A 272 19.43 16.89 -28.42
C LEU A 272 20.41 16.40 -29.47
N SER A 273 21.55 17.10 -29.57
CA SER A 273 22.63 16.70 -30.44
C SER A 273 23.33 15.43 -29.96
N ASP A 274 23.94 14.69 -30.88
CA ASP A 274 24.79 13.55 -30.54
C ASP A 274 25.90 13.99 -29.57
N ILE A 275 26.23 13.13 -28.63
CA ILE A 275 27.38 13.31 -27.73
C ILE A 275 27.31 14.64 -26.97
N SER A 276 26.12 15.08 -26.57
CA SER A 276 25.90 16.37 -25.89
C SER A 276 25.70 16.26 -24.39
N ILE A 277 25.25 15.12 -23.88
CA ILE A 277 24.82 14.90 -22.49
C ILE A 277 25.94 14.27 -21.66
N ASP A 278 26.19 14.81 -20.46
CA ASP A 278 27.21 14.30 -19.54
C ASP A 278 26.71 13.17 -18.63
N TYR A 279 25.42 13.18 -18.29
CA TYR A 279 24.82 12.17 -17.42
C TYR A 279 23.32 12.05 -17.67
N ILE A 280 22.80 10.82 -17.62
CA ILE A 280 21.37 10.53 -17.74
C ILE A 280 20.89 9.84 -16.46
N PHE A 281 19.77 10.30 -15.92
CA PHE A 281 19.03 9.63 -14.85
C PHE A 281 17.59 9.47 -15.32
N THR A 282 17.08 8.23 -15.31
CA THR A 282 15.74 7.93 -15.79
C THR A 282 15.06 6.81 -14.99
N ASP A 283 13.73 6.92 -14.91
CA ASP A 283 12.82 5.95 -14.31
C ASP A 283 11.80 5.52 -15.39
N PRO A 284 12.14 4.54 -16.23
CA PRO A 284 11.25 4.11 -17.32
C PRO A 284 10.05 3.35 -16.80
N PRO A 285 8.97 3.21 -17.58
CA PRO A 285 7.82 2.39 -17.21
C PRO A 285 8.22 0.94 -16.90
N PHE A 286 7.69 0.38 -15.80
CA PHE A 286 7.99 -0.99 -15.34
C PHE A 286 7.09 -2.04 -16.01
N GLY A 287 7.00 -2.05 -17.33
CA GLY A 287 6.22 -3.01 -18.09
C GLY A 287 4.72 -2.81 -17.93
N SER A 288 4.02 -3.64 -17.16
CA SER A 288 2.56 -3.62 -17.01
C SER A 288 2.06 -3.03 -15.69
N ASN A 289 2.85 -2.20 -15.00
CA ASN A 289 2.48 -1.71 -13.67
C ASN A 289 1.54 -0.50 -13.72
N ILE A 290 1.91 0.53 -14.44
CA ILE A 290 1.16 1.79 -14.59
C ILE A 290 1.04 2.09 -16.08
N PHE A 291 -0.14 2.54 -16.48
CA PHE A 291 -0.45 3.04 -17.81
C PHE A 291 -0.66 4.54 -17.70
N TYR A 292 0.40 5.27 -18.02
CA TYR A 292 0.47 6.69 -17.76
C TYR A 292 -0.51 7.49 -18.61
N GLY A 293 -0.69 7.11 -19.89
CA GLY A 293 -1.69 7.71 -20.77
C GLY A 293 -3.10 7.62 -20.19
N ASP A 294 -3.51 6.42 -19.70
CA ASP A 294 -4.79 6.25 -19.04
C ASP A 294 -4.89 7.10 -17.76
N CYS A 295 -3.81 7.17 -16.97
CA CYS A 295 -3.80 7.91 -15.71
C CYS A 295 -3.83 9.43 -15.92
N SER A 296 -3.26 9.92 -17.01
CA SER A 296 -3.19 11.34 -17.37
C SER A 296 -4.50 11.88 -17.94
N PHE A 297 -5.45 11.01 -18.30
CA PHE A 297 -6.70 11.34 -18.97
C PHE A 297 -7.43 12.54 -18.38
N LEU A 298 -7.50 12.68 -17.04
CA LEU A 298 -8.18 13.82 -16.42
C LEU A 298 -7.49 15.16 -16.72
N TRP A 299 -6.17 15.19 -16.74
CA TRP A 299 -5.41 16.41 -17.06
C TRP A 299 -5.50 16.73 -18.54
N GLU A 300 -5.35 15.74 -19.39
CA GLU A 300 -5.40 15.85 -20.85
C GLU A 300 -6.77 16.32 -21.31
N SER A 301 -7.84 15.82 -20.72
CA SER A 301 -9.22 16.27 -21.00
C SER A 301 -9.42 17.75 -20.65
N TRP A 302 -8.90 18.25 -19.53
CA TRP A 302 -9.00 19.68 -19.20
C TRP A 302 -8.11 20.55 -20.07
N LEU A 303 -6.93 20.07 -20.44
CA LEU A 303 -5.98 20.79 -21.30
C LEU A 303 -6.35 20.71 -22.78
N GLN A 304 -7.15 19.73 -23.18
CA GLN A 304 -7.47 19.36 -24.57
C GLN A 304 -6.22 19.03 -25.40
N GLU A 305 -5.28 18.38 -24.74
CA GLU A 305 -4.02 17.91 -25.32
C GLU A 305 -3.84 16.44 -24.89
N PHE A 306 -3.97 15.51 -25.85
CA PHE A 306 -3.94 14.08 -25.59
C PHE A 306 -2.60 13.49 -26.02
N THR A 307 -2.01 12.70 -25.16
CA THR A 307 -0.78 11.95 -25.46
C THR A 307 -1.06 10.84 -26.47
N ASP A 308 -0.21 10.70 -27.46
CA ASP A 308 -0.20 9.53 -28.34
C ASP A 308 0.32 8.31 -27.56
N ASP A 309 -0.62 7.48 -27.10
CA ASP A 309 -0.31 6.28 -26.32
C ASP A 309 0.40 5.19 -27.14
N SER A 310 0.49 5.33 -28.48
CA SER A 310 1.20 4.38 -29.35
C SER A 310 2.68 4.27 -28.99
N LEU A 311 3.29 5.39 -28.50
CA LEU A 311 4.69 5.47 -28.10
C LEU A 311 4.93 5.20 -26.61
N GLU A 312 3.89 4.97 -25.82
CA GLU A 312 4.04 4.62 -24.41
C GLU A 312 4.64 3.21 -24.26
N ALA A 313 5.78 3.09 -23.59
CA ALA A 313 6.48 1.83 -23.39
C ALA A 313 5.83 0.99 -22.28
N VAL A 314 4.73 0.34 -22.59
CA VAL A 314 3.98 -0.53 -21.67
C VAL A 314 3.68 -1.88 -22.30
N TRP A 315 3.31 -2.85 -21.46
CA TRP A 315 2.80 -4.15 -21.85
C TRP A 315 1.39 -4.35 -21.30
N ASN A 316 0.38 -4.37 -22.17
CA ASN A 316 -1.01 -4.57 -21.79
C ASN A 316 -1.29 -6.04 -21.50
N LYS A 317 -1.97 -6.31 -20.38
CA LYS A 317 -2.41 -7.66 -20.01
C LYS A 317 -3.91 -7.87 -20.26
N SER A 318 -4.70 -6.80 -20.21
CA SER A 318 -6.15 -6.85 -20.37
C SER A 318 -6.60 -6.33 -21.74
N ARG A 319 -5.99 -5.23 -22.23
CA ARG A 319 -6.27 -4.67 -23.57
C ARG A 319 -5.63 -5.54 -24.65
N LYS A 320 -6.41 -6.00 -25.61
CA LYS A 320 -5.94 -6.86 -26.70
C LYS A 320 -5.19 -6.07 -27.78
N PRO A 321 -4.27 -6.70 -28.54
CA PRO A 321 -3.61 -6.04 -29.68
C PRO A 321 -4.60 -5.50 -30.74
N SER A 322 -5.71 -6.22 -30.98
CA SER A 322 -6.81 -5.75 -31.87
C SER A 322 -7.51 -4.48 -31.40
N GLU A 323 -7.36 -4.12 -30.15
CA GLU A 323 -7.91 -2.92 -29.52
C GLU A 323 -6.83 -1.85 -29.25
N GLY A 324 -5.64 -2.02 -29.84
CA GLY A 324 -4.48 -1.15 -29.66
C GLY A 324 -3.65 -1.47 -28.39
N GLY A 325 -3.84 -2.63 -27.77
CA GLY A 325 -3.00 -3.09 -26.67
C GLY A 325 -1.61 -3.49 -27.14
N LYS A 326 -0.58 -3.19 -26.36
CA LYS A 326 0.83 -3.51 -26.65
C LYS A 326 1.24 -4.84 -26.04
N THR A 327 2.01 -5.60 -26.82
CA THR A 327 2.63 -6.87 -26.41
C THR A 327 3.92 -6.63 -25.63
N LEU A 328 4.51 -7.70 -25.10
CA LEU A 328 5.85 -7.63 -24.52
C LEU A 328 6.91 -7.26 -25.56
N GLU A 329 6.74 -7.67 -26.83
CA GLU A 329 7.67 -7.34 -27.91
C GLU A 329 7.59 -5.84 -28.28
N ASP A 330 6.40 -5.23 -28.23
CA ASP A 330 6.25 -3.79 -28.41
C ASP A 330 6.96 -3.02 -27.29
N TYR A 331 6.81 -3.48 -26.05
CA TYR A 331 7.54 -2.91 -24.91
C TYR A 331 9.06 -2.99 -25.11
N LYS A 332 9.58 -4.17 -25.50
CA LYS A 332 11.01 -4.36 -25.78
C LYS A 332 11.50 -3.42 -26.88
N ARG A 333 10.75 -3.32 -27.97
CA ARG A 333 11.10 -2.46 -29.11
C ARG A 333 11.20 -0.98 -28.67
N LEU A 334 10.18 -0.45 -27.97
CA LEU A 334 10.16 0.93 -27.49
C LEU A 334 11.31 1.21 -26.49
N MET A 335 11.59 0.26 -25.61
CA MET A 335 12.72 0.37 -24.68
C MET A 335 14.07 0.37 -25.43
N ALA A 336 14.23 -0.51 -26.43
CA ALA A 336 15.46 -0.56 -27.22
C ALA A 336 15.67 0.74 -28.03
N GLU A 337 14.61 1.31 -28.59
CA GLU A 337 14.65 2.61 -29.27
C GLU A 337 15.06 3.74 -28.31
N SER A 338 14.44 3.80 -27.12
CA SER A 338 14.77 4.77 -26.08
C SER A 338 16.23 4.65 -25.61
N PHE A 339 16.73 3.43 -25.39
CA PHE A 339 18.12 3.23 -24.98
C PHE A 339 19.12 3.57 -26.09
N ARG A 340 18.77 3.36 -27.38
CA ARG A 340 19.61 3.82 -28.50
C ARG A 340 19.73 5.34 -28.54
N GLU A 341 18.64 6.07 -28.32
CA GLU A 341 18.64 7.53 -28.22
C GLU A 341 19.45 8.02 -27.01
N MET A 342 19.27 7.40 -25.84
CA MET A 342 20.11 7.69 -24.67
C MET A 342 21.59 7.48 -24.97
N TYR A 343 21.94 6.38 -25.67
CA TYR A 343 23.30 6.11 -26.07
C TYR A 343 23.83 7.15 -27.09
N ARG A 344 23.01 7.55 -28.07
CA ARG A 344 23.36 8.55 -29.06
C ARG A 344 23.76 9.89 -28.40
N VAL A 345 22.91 10.42 -27.53
CA VAL A 345 23.10 11.74 -26.92
C VAL A 345 24.15 11.76 -25.81
N LEU A 346 24.39 10.62 -25.12
CA LEU A 346 25.38 10.55 -24.05
C LEU A 346 26.79 10.60 -24.57
N LYS A 347 27.68 11.40 -23.94
CA LYS A 347 29.10 11.47 -24.27
C LYS A 347 29.83 10.14 -24.00
N PRO A 348 30.88 9.80 -24.78
CA PRO A 348 31.73 8.65 -24.46
C PRO A 348 32.34 8.76 -23.07
N ASN A 349 32.54 7.61 -22.43
CA ASN A 349 33.06 7.49 -21.06
C ASN A 349 32.19 8.19 -20.01
N ARG A 350 30.85 8.19 -20.25
CA ARG A 350 29.85 8.74 -19.33
C ARG A 350 28.82 7.66 -18.92
N TRP A 351 28.00 8.02 -17.97
CA TRP A 351 27.10 7.09 -17.28
C TRP A 351 25.64 7.48 -17.46
N ALA A 352 24.81 6.46 -17.52
CA ALA A 352 23.37 6.59 -17.32
C ALA A 352 22.96 5.72 -16.14
N THR A 353 22.06 6.22 -15.29
CA THR A 353 21.45 5.45 -14.21
C THR A 353 19.97 5.26 -14.51
N VAL A 354 19.54 4.00 -14.54
CA VAL A 354 18.16 3.59 -14.78
C VAL A 354 17.59 3.02 -13.50
N VAL A 355 16.52 3.61 -12.98
CA VAL A 355 15.76 3.07 -11.84
C VAL A 355 14.80 2.02 -12.37
N PHE A 356 14.84 0.80 -11.84
CA PHE A 356 13.97 -0.25 -12.34
C PHE A 356 13.58 -1.26 -11.26
N SER A 357 12.33 -1.74 -11.32
CA SER A 357 11.83 -2.79 -10.44
C SER A 357 10.70 -3.57 -11.11
N ASN A 358 10.83 -4.86 -11.19
CA ASN A 358 9.77 -5.74 -11.65
C ASN A 358 9.91 -7.14 -11.05
N SER A 359 8.81 -7.83 -10.82
CA SER A 359 8.79 -9.23 -10.37
C SER A 359 8.87 -10.24 -11.53
N ASP A 360 8.67 -9.79 -12.79
CA ASP A 360 8.67 -10.60 -13.99
C ASP A 360 10.05 -10.53 -14.66
N ASP A 361 10.73 -11.67 -14.77
CA ASP A 361 12.06 -11.80 -15.35
C ASP A 361 12.10 -11.47 -16.86
N ARG A 362 10.98 -11.63 -17.57
CA ARG A 362 10.86 -11.27 -18.99
C ARG A 362 10.97 -9.77 -19.20
N VAL A 363 10.43 -8.99 -18.28
CA VAL A 363 10.52 -7.52 -18.31
C VAL A 363 11.95 -7.07 -17.98
N TRP A 364 12.59 -7.72 -17.00
CA TRP A 364 14.01 -7.51 -16.70
C TRP A 364 14.91 -7.80 -17.90
N LYS A 365 14.64 -8.94 -18.58
CA LYS A 365 15.36 -9.31 -19.80
C LYS A 365 15.19 -8.25 -20.88
N ALA A 366 14.00 -7.69 -21.05
CA ALA A 366 13.74 -6.62 -22.03
C ALA A 366 14.61 -5.39 -21.78
N ILE A 367 14.77 -4.97 -20.52
CA ILE A 367 15.63 -3.83 -20.16
C ILE A 367 17.11 -4.14 -20.39
N GLN A 368 17.56 -5.35 -20.04
CA GLN A 368 18.94 -5.76 -20.31
C GLN A 368 19.26 -5.78 -21.81
N ASP A 369 18.39 -6.46 -22.59
CA ASP A 369 18.57 -6.55 -24.04
C ASP A 369 18.63 -5.15 -24.67
N ALA A 370 17.71 -4.24 -24.28
CA ALA A 370 17.68 -2.87 -24.74
C ALA A 370 18.99 -2.10 -24.47
N ALA A 371 19.54 -2.26 -23.25
CA ALA A 371 20.81 -1.61 -22.89
C ALA A 371 21.99 -2.17 -23.69
N TYR A 372 22.04 -3.50 -23.86
CA TYR A 372 23.11 -4.15 -24.62
C TYR A 372 23.04 -3.84 -26.11
N GLU A 373 21.84 -3.91 -26.71
CA GLU A 373 21.62 -3.58 -28.14
C GLU A 373 21.99 -2.13 -28.44
N ALA A 374 21.75 -1.22 -27.50
CA ALA A 374 22.19 0.18 -27.62
C ALA A 374 23.71 0.36 -27.53
N GLY A 375 24.44 -0.60 -26.96
CA GLY A 375 25.90 -0.57 -26.81
C GLY A 375 26.38 -0.21 -25.40
N PHE A 376 25.51 -0.15 -24.42
CA PHE A 376 25.89 0.08 -23.02
C PHE A 376 26.57 -1.14 -22.38
N ILE A 377 27.42 -0.87 -21.40
CA ILE A 377 27.96 -1.88 -20.49
C ILE A 377 27.21 -1.70 -19.15
N ILE A 378 26.63 -2.77 -18.64
CA ILE A 378 25.93 -2.75 -17.35
C ILE A 378 26.97 -3.00 -16.22
N TYR A 379 27.12 -2.05 -15.30
CA TYR A 379 28.00 -2.14 -14.14
C TYR A 379 27.15 -2.31 -12.86
N GLY A 380 26.51 -3.45 -12.71
CA GLY A 380 25.79 -3.78 -11.49
C GLY A 380 24.65 -2.85 -11.11
N GLY A 381 23.97 -3.20 -10.04
CA GLY A 381 22.88 -2.41 -9.47
C GLY A 381 23.11 -2.09 -8.00
N ARG A 382 22.71 -0.91 -7.56
CA ARG A 382 22.57 -0.59 -6.14
C ARG A 382 21.10 -0.60 -5.76
N GLU A 383 20.81 -1.01 -4.54
CA GLU A 383 19.45 -0.91 -4.02
C GLU A 383 19.10 0.54 -3.73
N PHE A 384 17.92 0.94 -4.14
CA PHE A 384 17.32 2.23 -3.82
C PHE A 384 16.17 2.00 -2.84
N ASP A 385 16.38 2.42 -1.58
CA ASP A 385 15.36 2.29 -0.54
C ASP A 385 14.37 3.47 -0.65
N LYS A 386 13.14 3.16 -1.03
CA LYS A 386 12.06 4.15 -1.02
C LYS A 386 11.58 4.33 0.41
N VAL A 387 11.77 5.52 0.96
CA VAL A 387 11.20 5.92 2.27
C VAL A 387 9.67 5.79 2.26
N GLN A 388 9.03 5.93 1.10
CA GLN A 388 7.59 5.84 0.93
C GLN A 388 7.20 4.52 0.26
N ARG A 389 6.44 3.69 0.98
CA ARG A 389 5.94 2.39 0.46
C ARG A 389 5.01 2.60 -0.73
N SER A 390 5.17 1.78 -1.76
CA SER A 390 4.26 1.78 -2.90
C SER A 390 2.87 1.24 -2.51
N PHE A 391 1.84 1.61 -3.25
CA PHE A 391 0.47 1.12 -3.04
C PHE A 391 0.37 -0.42 -3.12
N LYS A 392 1.18 -1.06 -3.96
CA LYS A 392 1.29 -2.53 -4.02
C LYS A 392 1.95 -3.10 -2.76
N GLY A 393 2.94 -2.42 -2.16
CA GLY A 393 3.56 -2.82 -0.90
C GLY A 393 2.57 -2.86 0.26
N ILE A 394 1.62 -1.92 0.30
CA ILE A 394 0.53 -1.91 1.30
C ILE A 394 -0.46 -3.08 1.08
N LYS A 395 -0.71 -3.49 -0.16
CA LYS A 395 -1.52 -4.69 -0.48
C LYS A 395 -0.81 -6.00 -0.19
N GLY A 396 0.51 -6.04 -0.34
CA GLY A 396 1.34 -7.21 -0.04
C GLY A 396 1.33 -7.61 1.44
N GLU A 397 1.22 -6.65 2.35
CA GLU A 397 1.06 -6.90 3.80
C GLU A 397 -0.25 -7.65 4.14
N LYS A 398 -1.27 -7.59 3.27
CA LYS A 398 -2.53 -8.34 3.43
C LYS A 398 -2.52 -9.72 2.75
N GLY A 399 -1.36 -10.23 2.34
CA GLY A 399 -1.13 -11.66 2.05
C GLY A 399 -1.48 -12.14 0.64
N GLN A 400 -1.72 -11.28 -0.34
CA GLN A 400 -2.11 -11.73 -1.69
C GLN A 400 -1.10 -11.52 -2.84
N GLU A 401 -0.09 -10.68 -2.68
CA GLU A 401 0.97 -10.49 -3.69
C GLU A 401 2.34 -10.27 -3.03
N LYS A 402 3.33 -11.05 -3.39
CA LYS A 402 4.74 -10.82 -3.03
C LYS A 402 5.26 -9.64 -3.85
N VAL A 403 5.44 -8.47 -3.23
CA VAL A 403 5.84 -7.24 -3.91
C VAL A 403 7.23 -6.81 -3.46
N ILE A 404 8.13 -6.64 -4.43
CA ILE A 404 9.47 -6.07 -4.20
C ILE A 404 9.30 -4.59 -3.80
N SER A 405 9.71 -4.22 -2.60
CA SER A 405 9.53 -2.88 -2.02
C SER A 405 10.65 -1.90 -2.37
N LYS A 406 11.79 -2.38 -2.85
CA LYS A 406 12.96 -1.56 -3.21
C LYS A 406 13.22 -1.64 -4.71
N ASP A 407 13.67 -0.55 -5.30
CA ASP A 407 14.08 -0.53 -6.69
C ASP A 407 15.59 -0.81 -6.84
N VAL A 408 16.00 -1.14 -8.05
CA VAL A 408 17.39 -1.33 -8.42
C VAL A 408 17.85 -0.19 -9.30
N LEU A 409 18.97 0.41 -8.98
CA LEU A 409 19.65 1.40 -9.83
C LEU A 409 20.59 0.65 -10.75
N LEU A 410 20.28 0.59 -12.04
CA LEU A 410 21.18 0.06 -13.06
C LEU A 410 22.14 1.16 -13.51
N ASN A 411 23.43 0.93 -13.35
CA ASN A 411 24.45 1.84 -13.84
C ASN A 411 24.93 1.37 -15.22
N LEU A 412 24.64 2.17 -16.23
CA LEU A 412 24.98 1.92 -17.62
C LEU A 412 26.14 2.84 -18.04
N HIS A 413 27.20 2.26 -18.59
CA HIS A 413 28.37 2.99 -19.06
C HIS A 413 28.43 2.99 -20.57
N LYS A 414 28.61 4.17 -21.18
CA LYS A 414 28.96 4.29 -22.60
C LYS A 414 30.49 4.21 -22.75
N PRO A 415 31.04 3.12 -23.31
CA PRO A 415 32.48 2.98 -23.45
C PRO A 415 33.09 4.03 -24.44
N ARG A 416 34.36 4.33 -24.25
CA ARG A 416 35.08 5.29 -25.13
C ARG A 416 35.21 4.80 -26.56
N VAL A 417 35.41 3.49 -26.72
CA VAL A 417 35.43 2.79 -28.02
C VAL A 417 34.25 1.87 -28.04
N PRO A 418 33.37 1.93 -29.07
CA PRO A 418 32.26 1.01 -29.19
C PRO A 418 32.75 -0.45 -29.12
N GLN A 419 32.27 -1.21 -28.18
CA GLN A 419 32.54 -2.66 -28.18
C GLN A 419 31.70 -3.30 -29.28
N VAL A 420 32.31 -4.22 -30.01
CA VAL A 420 31.65 -4.91 -31.12
C VAL A 420 30.35 -5.58 -30.62
N ARG A 421 29.24 -5.34 -31.33
CA ARG A 421 27.85 -5.66 -30.95
C ARG A 421 27.51 -7.16 -30.78
N ASN A 422 28.48 -8.08 -30.84
CA ASN A 422 28.28 -9.53 -30.81
C ASN A 422 28.48 -10.15 -29.40
N ARG A 423 28.29 -9.44 -28.31
CA ARG A 423 28.23 -10.09 -27.01
C ARG A 423 26.78 -10.47 -26.71
N GLU A 424 26.44 -11.72 -26.97
CA GLU A 424 25.27 -12.33 -26.33
C GLU A 424 25.48 -12.33 -24.82
N LEU A 425 24.44 -11.98 -24.07
CA LEU A 425 24.42 -12.17 -22.62
C LEU A 425 24.73 -13.62 -22.30
N LYS A 426 25.67 -13.86 -21.39
CA LYS A 426 25.97 -15.21 -20.93
C LYS A 426 24.70 -15.83 -20.38
N ARG A 427 24.35 -17.00 -20.89
CA ARG A 427 23.26 -17.79 -20.29
C ARG A 427 23.84 -18.61 -19.15
N ILE A 428 23.07 -18.72 -18.09
CA ILE A 428 23.34 -19.61 -16.98
C ILE A 428 22.52 -20.87 -17.29
N ASP A 429 23.18 -21.97 -17.64
CA ASP A 429 22.52 -23.21 -18.05
C ASP A 429 21.82 -23.88 -16.86
N ASP A 430 22.45 -23.89 -15.70
CA ASP A 430 21.87 -24.37 -14.44
C ASP A 430 21.43 -23.19 -13.55
N VAL A 431 20.26 -22.65 -13.84
CA VAL A 431 19.68 -21.52 -13.08
C VAL A 431 19.39 -21.94 -11.64
N GLU A 432 18.88 -23.13 -11.38
CA GLU A 432 18.58 -23.61 -10.03
C GLU A 432 19.84 -23.76 -9.20
N GLY A 433 20.88 -24.40 -9.74
CA GLY A 433 22.17 -24.54 -9.07
C GLY A 433 22.86 -23.20 -8.82
N TYR A 434 22.74 -22.25 -9.77
CA TYR A 434 23.24 -20.90 -9.58
C TYR A 434 22.51 -20.18 -8.43
N ILE A 435 21.17 -20.24 -8.41
CA ILE A 435 20.36 -19.63 -7.33
C ILE A 435 20.74 -20.24 -5.99
N LEU A 436 20.87 -21.57 -5.88
CA LEU A 436 21.29 -22.24 -4.65
C LEU A 436 22.67 -21.77 -4.20
N HIS A 437 23.61 -21.62 -5.14
CA HIS A 437 24.94 -21.08 -4.84
C HIS A 437 24.86 -19.65 -4.31
N GLN A 438 24.10 -18.79 -4.96
CA GLN A 438 23.92 -17.39 -4.52
C GLN A 438 23.21 -17.28 -3.16
N ILE A 439 22.20 -18.11 -2.90
CA ILE A 439 21.55 -18.22 -1.59
C ILE A 439 22.58 -18.59 -0.52
N LYS A 440 23.42 -19.57 -0.79
CA LYS A 440 24.51 -19.98 0.11
C LYS A 440 25.46 -18.82 0.40
N MET A 441 25.90 -18.12 -0.63
CA MET A 441 26.75 -16.94 -0.50
C MET A 441 26.05 -15.82 0.25
N TYR A 442 24.76 -15.60 0.00
CA TYR A 442 23.97 -14.59 0.70
C TYR A 442 24.00 -14.81 2.21
N PHE A 443 23.63 -15.98 2.65
CA PHE A 443 23.62 -16.31 4.08
C PHE A 443 25.02 -16.43 4.71
N GLN A 444 26.04 -16.74 3.92
CA GLN A 444 27.42 -16.75 4.40
C GLN A 444 27.92 -15.35 4.80
N TYR A 445 27.48 -14.32 4.06
CA TYR A 445 27.90 -12.93 4.29
C TYR A 445 26.86 -12.09 5.03
N LEU A 446 25.64 -12.61 5.22
CA LEU A 446 24.62 -11.92 5.98
C LEU A 446 24.99 -11.93 7.47
N SER A 447 24.94 -10.75 8.10
CA SER A 447 25.14 -10.66 9.55
C SER A 447 24.13 -11.56 10.29
N PRO A 448 24.54 -12.31 11.32
CA PRO A 448 23.60 -13.02 12.18
C PRO A 448 22.54 -12.12 12.80
N GLU A 449 22.87 -10.84 13.04
CA GLU A 449 21.98 -9.82 13.58
C GLU A 449 21.14 -9.11 12.51
N ALA A 450 21.26 -9.52 11.24
CA ALA A 450 20.49 -8.91 10.16
C ALA A 450 18.98 -9.07 10.42
N PRO A 451 18.20 -7.99 10.27
CA PRO A 451 16.78 -7.99 10.56
C PRO A 451 16.01 -8.93 9.61
N ALA A 452 14.81 -9.36 10.01
CA ALA A 452 13.99 -10.31 9.27
C ALA A 452 13.66 -9.84 7.84
N ASN A 453 13.52 -8.53 7.61
CA ASN A 453 13.26 -7.97 6.27
C ASN A 453 14.41 -8.18 5.27
N GLU A 454 15.64 -8.42 5.74
CA GLU A 454 16.77 -8.84 4.89
C GLU A 454 16.81 -10.34 4.63
N ARG A 455 15.92 -11.11 5.24
CA ARG A 455 15.83 -12.58 5.12
C ARG A 455 14.63 -13.02 4.28
N THR A 456 13.91 -12.07 3.70
CA THR A 456 12.73 -12.34 2.87
C THR A 456 13.12 -12.84 1.47
N VAL A 457 12.20 -13.52 0.80
CA VAL A 457 12.36 -13.93 -0.60
C VAL A 457 12.74 -12.73 -1.48
N GLU A 458 12.14 -11.58 -1.24
CA GLU A 458 12.39 -10.36 -2.01
C GLU A 458 13.82 -9.84 -1.84
N ALA A 459 14.35 -9.86 -0.62
CA ALA A 459 15.73 -9.43 -0.34
C ALA A 459 16.75 -10.36 -0.99
N ILE A 460 16.53 -11.67 -0.88
CA ILE A 460 17.36 -12.70 -1.49
C ILE A 460 17.32 -12.59 -3.01
N THR A 461 16.12 -12.49 -3.59
CA THR A 461 15.93 -12.35 -5.04
C THR A 461 16.68 -11.14 -5.60
N ARG A 462 16.56 -9.98 -4.96
CA ARG A 462 17.27 -8.76 -5.37
C ARG A 462 18.78 -8.94 -5.40
N THR A 463 19.31 -9.56 -4.36
CA THR A 463 20.76 -9.81 -4.29
C THR A 463 21.21 -10.73 -5.41
N ILE A 464 20.43 -11.78 -5.70
CA ILE A 464 20.70 -12.69 -6.83
C ILE A 464 20.63 -11.93 -8.15
N GLN A 465 19.56 -11.19 -8.40
CA GLN A 465 19.38 -10.40 -9.60
C GLN A 465 20.51 -9.39 -9.82
N ARG A 466 20.96 -8.72 -8.75
CA ARG A 466 22.11 -7.83 -8.81
C ARG A 466 23.38 -8.57 -9.24
N ARG A 467 23.64 -9.75 -8.69
CA ARG A 467 24.80 -10.57 -9.07
C ARG A 467 24.77 -11.01 -10.52
N VAL A 468 23.62 -11.48 -10.99
CA VAL A 468 23.39 -11.84 -12.41
C VAL A 468 23.72 -10.66 -13.33
N LEU A 469 23.31 -9.45 -12.95
CA LEU A 469 23.61 -8.22 -13.69
C LEU A 469 25.10 -7.87 -13.66
N GLU A 470 25.74 -7.96 -12.51
CA GLU A 470 27.20 -7.69 -12.32
C GLU A 470 28.07 -8.65 -13.15
N GLU A 471 27.64 -9.91 -13.29
CA GLU A 471 28.33 -10.94 -14.07
C GLU A 471 28.03 -10.85 -15.59
N GLY A 472 27.17 -9.94 -16.01
CA GLY A 472 26.76 -9.77 -17.41
C GLY A 472 25.95 -10.96 -17.94
N CYS A 473 25.22 -11.62 -17.05
CA CYS A 473 24.39 -12.77 -17.38
C CYS A 473 22.93 -12.38 -17.67
N SER A 474 22.22 -13.21 -18.41
CA SER A 474 20.80 -13.00 -18.73
C SER A 474 19.94 -13.16 -17.48
N MET A 475 18.98 -12.25 -17.28
CA MET A 475 18.01 -12.31 -16.18
C MET A 475 16.91 -13.35 -16.34
N GLN A 476 16.88 -14.07 -17.48
CA GLN A 476 15.87 -15.09 -17.73
C GLN A 476 15.96 -16.23 -16.70
N GLY A 477 14.86 -16.53 -16.03
CA GLY A 477 14.78 -17.57 -15.00
C GLY A 477 14.99 -17.06 -13.56
N PHE A 478 15.30 -15.78 -13.35
CA PHE A 478 15.55 -15.22 -12.01
C PHE A 478 14.36 -14.40 -11.46
N SER A 479 13.15 -14.93 -11.67
CA SER A 479 11.93 -14.33 -11.07
C SER A 479 11.86 -14.60 -9.56
N ALA A 480 11.17 -13.72 -8.83
CA ALA A 480 10.95 -13.90 -7.40
C ALA A 480 10.16 -15.20 -7.08
N GLY A 481 9.27 -15.63 -7.99
CA GLY A 481 8.56 -16.90 -7.89
C GLY A 481 9.50 -18.07 -7.94
N PHE A 482 10.40 -18.12 -8.94
CA PHE A 482 11.34 -19.23 -9.08
C PHE A 482 12.37 -19.28 -7.96
N VAL A 483 12.87 -18.13 -7.48
CA VAL A 483 13.73 -18.05 -6.28
C VAL A 483 13.00 -18.59 -5.04
N SER A 484 11.71 -18.25 -4.89
CA SER A 484 10.88 -18.80 -3.81
C SER A 484 10.75 -20.31 -3.89
N ASP A 485 10.55 -20.88 -5.09
CA ASP A 485 10.45 -22.32 -5.30
C ASP A 485 11.78 -23.03 -4.92
N VAL A 486 12.91 -22.44 -5.30
CA VAL A 486 14.24 -22.96 -4.93
C VAL A 486 14.47 -22.91 -3.43
N LEU A 487 14.06 -21.82 -2.74
CA LEU A 487 14.14 -21.71 -1.29
C LEU A 487 13.29 -22.79 -0.59
N HIS A 488 12.06 -23.04 -1.07
CA HIS A 488 11.21 -24.08 -0.51
C HIS A 488 11.78 -25.49 -0.74
N LYS A 489 12.37 -25.76 -1.91
CA LYS A 489 13.10 -27.02 -2.15
C LYS A 489 14.30 -27.18 -1.20
N ALA A 490 15.05 -26.11 -0.94
CA ALA A 490 16.15 -26.11 0.01
C ALA A 490 15.65 -26.34 1.45
N CYS A 491 14.45 -25.87 1.80
CA CYS A 491 13.78 -26.17 3.06
C CYS A 491 13.44 -27.68 3.16
N MET A 492 12.86 -28.27 2.12
CA MET A 492 12.58 -29.71 2.07
C MET A 492 13.85 -30.56 2.22
N ASN A 493 14.97 -30.10 1.67
CA ASN A 493 16.28 -30.71 1.82
C ASN A 493 16.97 -30.39 3.17
N ARG A 494 16.24 -29.75 4.09
CA ARG A 494 16.71 -29.39 5.44
C ARG A 494 17.95 -28.47 5.48
N SER A 495 18.21 -27.73 4.43
CA SER A 495 19.32 -26.77 4.36
C SER A 495 18.93 -25.38 4.88
N LEU A 496 17.65 -25.02 4.73
CA LEU A 496 17.07 -23.77 5.17
C LEU A 496 15.81 -24.02 6.02
N VAL A 497 15.44 -23.01 6.79
CA VAL A 497 14.23 -22.98 7.62
C VAL A 497 13.51 -21.66 7.34
N GLU A 498 12.20 -21.70 7.11
CA GLU A 498 11.36 -20.52 7.04
C GLU A 498 10.68 -20.29 8.40
N HIS A 499 10.74 -19.06 8.89
CA HIS A 499 10.01 -18.63 10.07
C HIS A 499 9.41 -17.24 9.81
N GLU A 500 8.09 -17.13 9.89
CA GLU A 500 7.34 -15.88 9.65
C GLU A 500 7.70 -15.12 8.36
N GLY A 501 7.89 -15.85 7.27
CA GLY A 501 8.26 -15.28 5.96
C GLY A 501 9.74 -14.91 5.81
N ALA A 502 10.54 -15.14 6.82
CA ALA A 502 11.99 -14.95 6.80
C ALA A 502 12.73 -16.31 6.74
N TRP A 503 13.86 -16.34 6.04
CA TRP A 503 14.64 -17.54 5.78
C TRP A 503 15.92 -17.57 6.60
N TYR A 504 16.26 -18.72 7.12
CA TYR A 504 17.42 -18.95 7.98
C TYR A 504 18.14 -20.23 7.58
N THR A 505 19.42 -20.32 7.87
CA THR A 505 20.17 -21.55 7.64
C THR A 505 19.90 -22.57 8.74
N ALA A 506 19.62 -23.80 8.32
CA ALA A 506 19.53 -24.90 9.25
C ALA A 506 20.93 -25.22 9.78
N ASN A 507 21.22 -24.85 11.03
CA ASN A 507 22.39 -25.30 11.75
C ASN A 507 23.77 -24.72 11.39
N GLY A 508 24.05 -23.52 11.76
CA GLY A 508 25.40 -23.06 12.10
C GLY A 508 26.54 -23.17 11.07
N TRP A 509 26.31 -23.76 9.90
CA TRP A 509 27.35 -23.82 8.86
C TRP A 509 27.44 -22.57 8.02
N LEU A 510 26.42 -21.70 8.14
CA LEU A 510 26.30 -20.45 7.39
C LEU A 510 25.91 -19.25 8.24
N GLY A 511 26.48 -19.09 9.37
CA GLY A 511 26.16 -18.04 10.32
C GLY A 511 25.33 -18.61 11.48
N GLU A 512 25.87 -18.51 12.66
CA GLU A 512 25.21 -19.02 13.85
C GLU A 512 24.07 -18.07 14.25
N VAL A 513 22.92 -18.63 14.52
CA VAL A 513 21.88 -17.91 15.26
C VAL A 513 22.40 -17.66 16.65
N ILE A 514 22.58 -16.41 17.04
CA ILE A 514 23.03 -16.06 18.40
C ILE A 514 21.80 -16.13 19.31
N VAL A 515 21.83 -17.07 20.26
CA VAL A 515 20.71 -17.35 21.17
C VAL A 515 20.69 -16.33 22.30
N GLN A 516 19.95 -15.22 22.13
CA GLN A 516 19.88 -14.13 23.11
C GLN A 516 18.57 -14.08 23.87
N ASN A 517 17.47 -14.50 23.23
CA ASN A 517 16.10 -14.48 23.74
C ASN A 517 15.34 -15.71 23.25
N GLU A 518 14.10 -15.89 23.69
CA GLU A 518 13.28 -17.05 23.34
C GLU A 518 13.04 -17.22 21.84
N PRO A 519 12.67 -16.18 21.06
CA PRO A 519 12.54 -16.31 19.61
C PRO A 519 13.83 -16.81 18.93
N SER A 520 15.00 -16.30 19.30
CA SER A 520 16.28 -16.76 18.76
C SER A 520 16.64 -18.19 19.22
N ALA A 521 16.18 -18.59 20.41
CA ALA A 521 16.32 -19.93 20.92
C ALA A 521 15.48 -20.95 20.14
N VAL A 522 14.20 -20.64 19.92
CA VAL A 522 13.29 -21.47 19.11
C VAL A 522 13.81 -21.61 17.69
N LEU A 523 14.28 -20.50 17.10
CA LEU A 523 14.90 -20.52 15.78
C LEU A 523 16.15 -21.41 15.72
N TRP A 524 17.03 -21.32 16.71
CA TRP A 524 18.23 -22.14 16.80
C TRP A 524 17.88 -23.64 16.93
N LEU A 525 16.90 -23.98 17.80
CA LEU A 525 16.38 -25.34 17.97
C LEU A 525 15.73 -25.86 16.68
N THR A 526 14.95 -25.02 16.00
CA THR A 526 14.35 -25.36 14.71
C THR A 526 15.43 -25.72 13.69
N GLY A 527 16.49 -24.91 13.59
CA GLY A 527 17.64 -25.20 12.73
C GLY A 527 18.35 -26.52 13.11
N LEU A 528 18.50 -26.79 14.40
CA LEU A 528 19.14 -28.01 14.89
C LEU A 528 18.31 -29.27 14.56
N LEU A 529 16.99 -29.22 14.82
CA LEU A 529 16.09 -30.35 14.70
C LEU A 529 15.60 -30.58 13.26
N SER A 530 15.73 -29.59 12.39
CA SER A 530 15.39 -29.73 10.97
C SER A 530 16.33 -30.71 10.23
N LYS A 531 17.54 -30.96 10.73
CA LYS A 531 18.48 -31.92 10.13
C LYS A 531 18.09 -33.37 10.41
N LYS A 532 17.82 -33.66 11.66
CA LYS A 532 17.33 -34.97 12.13
C LYS A 532 16.68 -34.79 13.49
N PRO A 533 15.71 -35.61 13.84
CA PRO A 533 15.22 -35.72 15.20
C PRO A 533 16.38 -36.04 16.17
N GLN A 534 16.38 -35.42 17.34
CA GLN A 534 17.44 -35.63 18.36
C GLN A 534 16.82 -35.80 19.74
N ARG A 535 17.52 -36.52 20.61
CA ARG A 535 17.11 -36.67 22.00
C ARG A 535 17.55 -35.48 22.82
N PHE A 536 16.93 -35.31 23.97
CA PHE A 536 17.26 -34.22 24.90
C PHE A 536 18.76 -34.21 25.29
N ASP A 537 19.32 -35.36 25.57
CA ASP A 537 20.74 -35.53 25.93
C ASP A 537 21.71 -35.20 24.80
N GLU A 538 21.29 -35.26 23.54
CA GLU A 538 22.06 -34.81 22.38
C GLU A 538 21.95 -33.28 22.19
N ILE A 539 20.79 -32.68 22.52
CA ILE A 539 20.50 -31.25 22.35
C ILE A 539 21.12 -30.41 23.49
N ASP A 540 21.00 -30.88 24.74
CA ASP A 540 21.37 -30.10 25.94
C ASP A 540 22.84 -29.60 25.97
N PRO A 541 23.87 -30.39 25.58
CA PRO A 541 25.22 -29.90 25.51
C PRO A 541 25.41 -28.76 24.48
N LEU A 542 24.73 -28.86 23.32
CA LEU A 542 24.78 -27.86 22.27
C LEU A 542 24.03 -26.59 22.69
N TRP A 543 22.90 -26.75 23.37
CA TRP A 543 22.11 -25.66 23.95
C TRP A 543 22.93 -24.88 24.99
N LYS A 544 23.60 -25.56 25.92
CA LYS A 544 24.45 -24.92 26.93
C LYS A 544 25.54 -24.07 26.29
N GLN A 545 26.14 -24.56 25.22
CA GLN A 545 27.14 -23.81 24.45
C GLN A 545 26.54 -22.59 23.76
N ALA A 546 25.41 -22.76 23.08
CA ALA A 546 24.72 -21.69 22.37
C ALA A 546 24.23 -20.60 23.35
N LYS A 547 23.63 -20.99 24.47
CA LYS A 547 23.21 -20.12 25.58
C LYS A 547 24.34 -19.25 26.13
N LEU A 548 25.50 -19.84 26.38
CA LEU A 548 26.65 -19.10 26.87
C LEU A 548 27.18 -18.10 25.83
N LYS A 549 27.29 -18.53 24.58
CA LYS A 549 27.78 -17.69 23.48
C LYS A 549 26.87 -16.49 23.21
N GLY A 550 25.55 -16.67 23.28
CA GLY A 550 24.55 -15.65 23.00
C GLY A 550 24.17 -14.80 24.21
N ASN A 551 24.64 -15.13 25.42
CA ASN A 551 24.20 -14.48 26.66
C ASN A 551 22.66 -14.48 26.81
N TYR A 552 22.07 -15.65 26.66
CA TYR A 552 20.62 -15.86 26.68
C TYR A 552 19.96 -15.31 27.95
N LYS A 553 18.93 -14.48 27.76
CA LYS A 553 18.17 -13.82 28.83
C LYS A 553 16.68 -14.20 28.85
N GLY A 554 16.28 -15.22 28.09
CA GLY A 554 14.90 -15.73 28.13
C GLY A 554 14.56 -16.38 29.47
N ALA A 555 13.32 -16.34 29.86
CA ALA A 555 12.79 -16.91 31.09
C ALA A 555 12.75 -18.46 31.06
N ARG A 556 12.50 -19.03 29.86
CA ARG A 556 12.31 -20.48 29.66
C ARG A 556 13.62 -21.26 29.46
N GLY A 557 13.65 -22.45 30.04
CA GLY A 557 14.74 -23.41 29.83
C GLY A 557 14.57 -24.25 28.55
N LEU A 558 15.56 -25.11 28.27
CA LEU A 558 15.53 -25.98 27.08
C LEU A 558 14.32 -26.90 27.04
N GLU A 559 13.99 -27.53 28.17
CA GLU A 559 12.87 -28.47 28.28
C GLU A 559 11.56 -27.81 27.97
N GLU A 560 11.30 -26.63 28.55
CA GLU A 560 10.10 -25.85 28.33
C GLU A 560 9.96 -25.40 26.86
N LEU A 561 11.07 -24.99 26.23
CA LEU A 561 11.07 -24.61 24.81
C LEU A 561 10.83 -25.82 23.89
N LEU A 562 11.39 -26.98 24.23
CA LEU A 562 11.17 -28.19 23.43
C LEU A 562 9.72 -28.69 23.52
N ASP A 563 9.14 -28.70 24.72
CA ASP A 563 7.77 -29.15 24.93
C ASP A 563 6.72 -28.22 24.32
N GLU A 564 7.04 -26.93 24.22
CA GLU A 564 6.10 -25.93 23.72
C GLU A 564 6.12 -25.78 22.19
N PHE A 565 7.30 -25.86 21.58
CA PHE A 565 7.46 -25.53 20.15
C PHE A 565 7.79 -26.73 19.25
N PHE A 566 8.05 -27.91 19.83
CA PHE A 566 8.50 -29.07 19.08
C PHE A 566 7.69 -30.33 19.44
N ILE A 567 7.75 -31.33 18.61
CA ILE A 567 7.05 -32.61 18.83
C ILE A 567 8.03 -33.66 19.33
N GLN A 568 7.69 -34.28 20.45
CA GLN A 568 8.40 -35.46 20.93
C GLN A 568 7.86 -36.72 20.27
N ASN A 569 8.70 -37.48 19.58
CA ASN A 569 8.38 -38.76 19.01
C ASN A 569 8.29 -39.87 20.10
N THR A 570 7.69 -40.98 19.77
CA THR A 570 7.57 -42.15 20.66
C THR A 570 8.89 -42.76 21.08
N ASP A 571 9.98 -42.51 20.35
CA ASP A 571 11.33 -42.93 20.67
C ASP A 571 12.11 -41.94 21.58
N GLY A 572 11.44 -40.87 22.01
CA GLY A 572 12.00 -39.82 22.86
C GLY A 572 12.82 -38.78 22.14
N THR A 573 12.87 -38.79 20.82
CA THR A 573 13.49 -37.71 20.01
C THR A 573 12.54 -36.54 19.78
N TYR A 574 13.07 -35.32 19.74
CA TYR A 574 12.32 -34.12 19.33
C TYR A 574 12.52 -33.84 17.86
N ARG A 575 11.47 -33.33 17.21
CA ARG A 575 11.48 -32.90 15.80
C ARG A 575 10.69 -31.61 15.60
N VAL A 576 10.94 -30.95 14.47
CA VAL A 576 10.14 -29.81 14.04
C VAL A 576 8.72 -30.27 13.69
N PRO A 577 7.67 -29.59 14.20
CA PRO A 577 6.27 -29.89 13.86
C PRO A 577 5.98 -29.64 12.38
N ASP A 578 5.07 -30.43 11.81
CA ASP A 578 4.50 -30.17 10.50
C ASP A 578 3.50 -28.98 10.55
N GLU A 579 2.93 -28.60 9.39
CA GLU A 579 2.04 -27.43 9.31
C GLU A 579 0.77 -27.59 10.16
N HIS A 580 0.19 -28.79 10.19
CA HIS A 580 -1.00 -29.06 10.99
C HIS A 580 -0.67 -29.07 12.48
N GLU A 581 0.43 -29.70 12.85
CA GLU A 581 0.93 -29.74 14.23
C GLU A 581 1.29 -28.35 14.75
N ARG A 582 1.90 -27.49 13.92
CA ARG A 582 2.16 -26.08 14.26
C ARG A 582 0.89 -25.31 14.60
N GLN A 583 -0.19 -25.51 13.83
CA GLN A 583 -1.47 -24.86 14.11
C GLN A 583 -2.07 -25.33 15.45
N VAL A 584 -1.93 -26.62 15.75
CA VAL A 584 -2.36 -27.19 17.04
C VAL A 584 -1.55 -26.61 18.19
N LEU A 585 -0.22 -26.60 18.10
CA LEU A 585 0.66 -26.03 19.13
C LEU A 585 0.38 -24.54 19.36
N LYS A 586 0.21 -23.76 18.29
CA LYS A 586 -0.14 -22.34 18.38
C LYS A 586 -1.48 -22.14 19.10
N GLY A 587 -2.48 -22.99 18.84
CA GLY A 587 -3.75 -22.96 19.55
C GLY A 587 -3.59 -23.26 21.05
N GLN A 588 -2.72 -24.20 21.42
CA GLN A 588 -2.40 -24.54 22.82
C GLN A 588 -1.65 -23.42 23.54
N GLU A 589 -0.69 -22.78 22.84
CA GLU A 589 0.05 -21.62 23.33
C GLU A 589 -0.91 -20.45 23.64
N GLU A 590 -1.80 -20.13 22.70
CA GLU A 590 -2.81 -19.08 22.90
C GLU A 590 -3.72 -19.37 24.11
N GLU A 591 -4.15 -20.63 24.29
CA GLU A 591 -4.98 -21.02 25.44
C GLU A 591 -4.22 -20.96 26.76
N ARG A 592 -2.92 -21.30 26.75
CA ARG A 592 -2.04 -21.20 27.92
C ARG A 592 -1.83 -19.75 28.32
N ALA A 593 -1.48 -18.88 27.37
CA ALA A 593 -1.27 -17.46 27.63
C ALA A 593 -2.55 -16.77 28.15
N ILE A 594 -3.71 -17.16 27.64
CA ILE A 594 -4.99 -16.68 28.16
C ILE A 594 -5.21 -17.13 29.61
N ARG A 595 -4.91 -18.39 29.94
CA ARG A 595 -5.00 -18.91 31.31
C ARG A 595 -4.02 -18.21 32.26
N GLU A 596 -2.80 -17.96 31.84
CA GLU A 596 -1.79 -17.23 32.60
C GLU A 596 -2.23 -15.79 32.89
N CYS A 597 -2.73 -15.10 31.86
CA CYS A 597 -3.33 -13.79 32.00
C CYS A 597 -4.52 -13.77 32.98
N GLU A 598 -5.44 -14.73 32.90
CA GLU A 598 -6.57 -14.87 33.83
C GLU A 598 -6.10 -15.16 35.26
N GLN A 599 -5.05 -15.97 35.47
CA GLN A 599 -4.43 -16.20 36.77
C GLN A 599 -3.77 -14.95 37.34
N TYR A 600 -3.06 -14.19 36.52
CA TYR A 600 -2.49 -12.92 36.89
C TYR A 600 -3.56 -11.92 37.32
N LEU A 601 -4.60 -11.73 36.51
CA LEU A 601 -5.69 -10.82 36.80
C LEU A 601 -6.53 -11.22 38.01
N SER A 602 -6.58 -12.51 38.35
CA SER A 602 -7.29 -13.02 39.54
C SER A 602 -6.45 -12.98 40.83
N GLY A 603 -5.19 -12.57 40.76
CA GLY A 603 -4.28 -12.52 41.90
C GLY A 603 -3.91 -13.88 42.50
N LYS A 604 -4.16 -14.99 41.78
CA LYS A 604 -3.92 -16.36 42.26
C LYS A 604 -2.45 -16.79 42.21
N LYS A 605 -1.62 -16.08 41.49
CA LYS A 605 -0.16 -16.25 41.44
C LYS A 605 0.51 -14.88 41.57
N ASN A 606 1.58 -14.80 42.35
CA ASN A 606 2.49 -13.65 42.32
C ASN A 606 3.32 -13.70 41.02
N LEU A 607 2.71 -13.33 39.92
CA LEU A 607 3.35 -13.18 38.63
C LEU A 607 3.71 -11.71 38.45
N GLU A 608 4.96 -11.41 38.14
CA GLU A 608 5.40 -10.09 37.71
C GLU A 608 5.67 -10.16 36.19
N PRO A 609 4.64 -10.03 35.34
CA PRO A 609 4.82 -10.16 33.91
C PRO A 609 5.68 -9.02 33.35
N SER A 610 6.55 -9.34 32.43
CA SER A 610 7.26 -8.35 31.64
C SER A 610 6.31 -7.57 30.72
N VAL A 611 6.74 -6.41 30.24
CA VAL A 611 5.95 -5.59 29.29
C VAL A 611 5.66 -6.37 28.00
N ASP A 612 6.61 -7.17 27.52
CA ASP A 612 6.47 -7.99 26.32
C ASP A 612 5.47 -9.13 26.50
N GLU A 613 5.42 -9.76 27.68
CA GLU A 613 4.39 -10.74 28.00
C GLU A 613 3.00 -10.11 28.05
N ILE A 614 2.87 -8.90 28.60
CA ILE A 614 1.61 -8.17 28.61
C ILE A 614 1.18 -7.81 27.17
N PHE A 615 2.10 -7.41 26.31
CA PHE A 615 1.79 -7.17 24.89
C PHE A 615 1.30 -8.45 24.20
N THR A 616 1.96 -9.56 24.44
CA THR A 616 1.56 -10.88 23.93
C THR A 616 0.16 -11.25 24.39
N TRP A 617 -0.16 -11.08 25.68
CA TRP A 617 -1.50 -11.32 26.22
C TRP A 617 -2.56 -10.43 25.59
N ILE A 618 -2.25 -9.15 25.36
CA ILE A 618 -3.18 -8.21 24.70
C ILE A 618 -3.51 -8.67 23.28
N GLU A 619 -2.53 -9.08 22.49
CA GLU A 619 -2.77 -9.58 21.14
C GLU A 619 -3.58 -10.89 21.13
N MET A 620 -3.24 -11.84 21.99
CA MET A 620 -3.95 -13.11 22.09
C MET A 620 -5.39 -12.93 22.59
N LEU A 621 -5.63 -12.08 23.56
CA LEU A 621 -6.96 -11.74 24.03
C LEU A 621 -7.79 -11.01 22.97
N ALA A 622 -7.14 -10.16 22.17
CA ALA A 622 -7.78 -9.45 21.07
C ALA A 622 -8.21 -10.41 19.95
N SER A 623 -7.37 -11.40 19.60
CA SER A 623 -7.72 -12.44 18.61
C SER A 623 -8.96 -13.24 19.03
N ARG A 624 -9.13 -13.49 20.30
CA ARG A 624 -10.27 -14.20 20.91
C ARG A 624 -11.43 -13.28 21.33
N LYS A 625 -11.35 -11.96 21.04
CA LYS A 625 -12.36 -10.95 21.38
C LYS A 625 -12.67 -10.84 22.89
N LYS A 626 -11.72 -11.20 23.75
CA LYS A 626 -11.86 -11.10 25.22
C LYS A 626 -11.53 -9.67 25.70
N TRP A 627 -12.26 -8.68 25.20
CA TRP A 627 -11.99 -7.26 25.38
C TRP A 627 -12.01 -6.80 26.85
N ASN A 628 -12.82 -7.41 27.68
CA ASN A 628 -12.90 -7.08 29.11
C ASN A 628 -11.56 -7.34 29.82
N LEU A 629 -10.89 -8.46 29.50
CA LEU A 629 -9.61 -8.82 30.10
C LEU A 629 -8.49 -7.87 29.69
N ILE A 630 -8.50 -7.39 28.45
CA ILE A 630 -7.50 -6.44 27.93
C ILE A 630 -7.50 -5.15 28.74
N LEU A 631 -8.66 -4.66 29.19
CA LEU A 631 -8.75 -3.41 29.95
C LEU A 631 -8.05 -3.48 31.32
N TYR A 632 -8.03 -4.65 31.93
CA TYR A 632 -7.33 -4.80 33.21
C TYR A 632 -5.81 -4.78 33.06
N LEU A 633 -5.28 -5.14 31.87
CA LEU A 633 -3.85 -5.09 31.59
C LEU A 633 -3.32 -3.66 31.39
N GLU A 634 -4.19 -2.68 31.12
CA GLU A 634 -3.77 -1.28 31.01
C GLU A 634 -3.13 -0.75 32.30
N GLN A 635 -3.63 -1.20 33.45
CA GLN A 635 -3.09 -0.81 34.75
C GLN A 635 -1.69 -1.37 34.95
N ALA A 636 -1.44 -2.60 34.52
CA ALA A 636 -0.13 -3.23 34.58
C ALA A 636 0.89 -2.51 33.66
N LEU A 637 0.49 -2.12 32.47
CA LEU A 637 1.33 -1.33 31.57
C LEU A 637 1.64 0.06 32.12
N SER A 638 0.72 0.67 32.86
CA SER A 638 0.89 2.03 33.41
C SER A 638 2.05 2.13 34.41
N ALA A 639 2.54 1.00 34.93
CA ALA A 639 3.72 0.96 35.80
C ALA A 639 5.04 1.20 35.01
N THR A 640 5.03 1.06 33.69
CA THR A 640 6.21 1.25 32.84
C THR A 640 6.09 2.55 32.05
N LEU A 641 6.95 3.53 32.38
CA LEU A 641 6.99 4.82 31.66
C LEU A 641 7.42 4.60 30.20
N GLY A 642 6.67 5.17 29.23
CA GLY A 642 7.03 5.16 27.82
C GLY A 642 6.75 3.85 27.07
N TRP A 643 5.97 2.94 27.64
CA TRP A 643 5.63 1.66 26.97
C TRP A 643 4.97 1.84 25.59
N GLN A 644 4.26 2.96 25.35
CA GLN A 644 3.62 3.25 24.05
C GLN A 644 4.64 3.53 22.91
N GLU A 645 5.87 3.85 23.27
CA GLU A 645 6.96 4.14 22.31
C GLU A 645 7.75 2.87 21.94
N LEU A 646 7.52 1.78 22.64
CA LEU A 646 8.09 0.48 22.31
C LEU A 646 7.52 -0.03 20.97
N PRO A 647 8.23 -0.90 20.23
CA PRO A 647 7.79 -1.40 18.92
C PRO A 647 6.37 -1.96 18.94
N GLU A 648 6.03 -2.77 19.93
CA GLU A 648 4.71 -3.39 20.12
C GLU A 648 3.71 -2.49 20.86
N GLY A 649 4.17 -1.43 21.52
CA GLY A 649 3.38 -0.53 22.36
C GLY A 649 2.28 0.21 21.58
N LYS A 650 2.53 0.53 20.31
CA LYS A 650 1.53 1.16 19.43
C LYS A 650 0.38 0.20 19.15
N ALA A 651 0.66 -1.05 18.83
CA ALA A 651 -0.35 -2.08 18.59
C ALA A 651 -1.17 -2.33 19.87
N ALA A 652 -0.50 -2.48 21.02
CA ALA A 652 -1.16 -2.63 22.32
C ALA A 652 -2.06 -1.43 22.64
N SER A 653 -1.63 -0.18 22.37
CA SER A 653 -2.43 1.03 22.55
C SER A 653 -3.72 1.01 21.70
N GLU A 654 -3.63 0.54 20.47
CA GLU A 654 -4.79 0.40 19.57
C GLU A 654 -5.75 -0.67 20.10
N ARG A 655 -5.25 -1.82 20.57
CA ARG A 655 -6.06 -2.89 21.17
C ARG A 655 -6.76 -2.43 22.44
N LEU A 656 -6.08 -1.71 23.32
CA LEU A 656 -6.65 -1.11 24.52
C LEU A 656 -7.75 -0.09 24.20
N ARG A 657 -7.54 0.77 23.22
CA ARG A 657 -8.56 1.71 22.76
C ARG A 657 -9.79 0.99 22.22
N TYR A 658 -9.59 -0.05 21.43
CA TYR A 658 -10.69 -0.88 20.92
C TYR A 658 -11.43 -1.62 22.04
N ALA A 659 -10.72 -2.16 23.02
CA ALA A 659 -11.31 -2.84 24.17
C ALA A 659 -12.21 -1.90 24.99
N LYS A 660 -11.78 -0.65 25.25
CA LYS A 660 -12.61 0.39 25.89
C LYS A 660 -13.92 0.64 25.15
N PHE A 661 -13.87 0.64 23.84
CA PHE A 661 -15.05 0.81 23.00
C PHE A 661 -15.98 -0.42 23.04
N ALA A 662 -15.42 -1.60 22.85
CA ALA A 662 -16.18 -2.85 22.79
C ALA A 662 -16.95 -3.14 24.09
N THR A 663 -16.30 -2.85 25.24
CA THR A 663 -16.91 -3.04 26.56
C THR A 663 -17.98 -2.00 26.90
N LYS A 664 -17.83 -0.75 26.47
CA LYS A 664 -18.86 0.28 26.65
C LYS A 664 -20.13 -0.05 25.87
N LYS A 665 -19.98 -0.59 24.65
CA LYS A 665 -21.11 -1.03 23.82
C LYS A 665 -21.79 -2.29 24.35
N GLY A 666 -21.06 -3.17 25.05
CA GLY A 666 -21.63 -4.32 25.76
C GLY A 666 -22.52 -3.89 26.93
N LYS A 667 -22.05 -2.94 27.75
CA LYS A 667 -22.81 -2.41 28.87
C LYS A 667 -24.10 -1.66 28.47
N GLU A 668 -24.08 -0.97 27.32
CA GLU A 668 -25.29 -0.33 26.79
C GLU A 668 -26.35 -1.38 26.32
N LYS A 669 -25.92 -2.57 25.89
CA LYS A 669 -26.84 -3.67 25.54
C LYS A 669 -27.39 -4.41 26.76
N GLU A 670 -26.63 -4.50 27.86
CA GLU A 670 -27.07 -5.13 29.12
C GLU A 670 -28.06 -4.24 29.88
N VAL A 671 -27.97 -2.92 29.73
CA VAL A 671 -28.95 -1.97 30.34
C VAL A 671 -30.33 -2.03 29.65
N ILE A 672 -30.40 -2.58 28.42
CA ILE A 672 -31.66 -2.76 27.68
C ILE A 672 -32.25 -4.16 27.89
N GLY A 673 -31.52 -5.14 28.46
CA GLY A 673 -31.98 -6.47 28.80
C GLY A 673 -31.57 -6.80 30.23
N GLY A 674 -32.49 -6.58 31.14
CA GLY A 674 -32.20 -6.78 32.57
C GLY A 674 -31.88 -8.24 32.91
N GLU A 675 -30.71 -8.42 33.50
CA GLU A 675 -30.35 -9.28 34.59
C GLU A 675 -28.87 -9.16 34.86
N GLN A 676 -28.48 -8.76 36.05
CA GLN A 676 -27.09 -8.69 36.50
C GLN A 676 -26.54 -10.07 36.80
N PRO A 677 -25.41 -10.48 36.23
CA PRO A 677 -24.62 -11.54 36.84
C PRO A 677 -23.68 -10.96 37.89
N THR A 678 -23.77 -11.54 39.07
CA THR A 678 -22.87 -11.34 40.19
C THR A 678 -21.42 -11.62 39.80
N LEU A 679 -20.58 -10.66 40.11
CA LEU A 679 -19.12 -10.75 40.08
C LEU A 679 -18.63 -11.75 41.14
N PHE A 680 -17.93 -12.78 40.73
CA PHE A 680 -16.78 -13.36 41.42
C PHE A 680 -15.73 -13.75 40.40
#